data_9e773236f4397eb172b5bcc678f730a6
#
_entry.id   9e773236f4397eb172b5bcc678f730a6
#
_cell.length_a   1.000
_cell.length_b   1.000
_cell.length_c   1.000
_cell.angle_alpha   90.00
_cell.angle_beta   90.00
_cell.angle_gamma   90.00
#
_symmetry.space_group_name_H-M   'P 1'
#
loop_
_entity.id
_entity.type
_entity.pdbx_description
1 polymer ?
#
loop_
_entity_poly.entity_id
_entity_poly.type
_entity_poly.pdbx_seq_one_letter_code
_entity_poly.pdbx_strand_id
1 'polypeptide(L)'
;MRVFKHDQMTQRRLNRRRFLFFSAIFGLTSLATWFMADLLWREGVNGLELVLLGLFVVLFAHIAAGFCTALVGFYVLNRGGDNCRISETLAPGDDSPLASTAIVMPVFNEDVSRVFEGLRVIFRSVQETKKLEHFDFFILSDSNRPNQWIQEEVAWVELCKQVGGFGKIFYRKRRHQINKKSGNVADFLRRWGKNYRYMVVLDADSIMTGRALVRLTALMEQNPQVGIIQTAPRIVHGESLYARLQSFANRLYSPLFLAGLNYWQQHEGNYWGHNAIIRIQPFIDHCALPDLPGSEPFGGRILSHDFVEAALMRRAGWGVWLAGEIEGSFEEGPPSLIESAKRDRRWCQGNMQHAWLLTARGFRPANRFHLLMGVMAYASSPLWLLFLALSTIHVFDLVAQPPVVGVLRAQDTTSIFGFMIEVPVALTLFFFTLLLLFLPKLVSVVLTLGNPEAVGRFGGRLRLVMSAVLETAASVLLAPVNMMFNAKFVLFTLLGQGVGWVTQQRGADDDGSDWREAIITHGGQTAFGLIWGLSSYIISPPFFWWLSPVLAGLVFSMPISIFLSKASFGRRARELGVFLTPEETHPPYELKRLQQNLAECYRHLPPFEPLRANYGLMQAVLDPYVNAMHVALLRQRRPSDEAREWFGLLRRRLLAEGPGKFTSKETMALLLDAESMIWLHRELWSSPPDAIAEWWRLAIRQYNVLTSAPTTALYR
;
A
#
# COMPACT_ATOMS: atom_id res chain seq x y z
N MET A 1 13.80 -41.01 6.02
CA MET A 1 14.39 -40.81 7.37
C MET A 1 15.30 -39.59 7.49
N ARG A 2 16.13 -39.22 6.49
CA ARG A 2 16.93 -37.97 6.51
C ARG A 2 16.10 -36.68 6.46
N VAL A 3 15.01 -36.64 5.71
CA VAL A 3 14.12 -35.48 5.60
C VAL A 3 13.41 -35.17 6.93
N PHE A 4 12.93 -36.17 7.67
CA PHE A 4 12.29 -35.99 8.98
C PHE A 4 13.23 -35.47 10.07
N LYS A 5 14.52 -35.87 10.07
CA LYS A 5 15.50 -35.34 11.03
C LYS A 5 15.89 -33.89 10.73
N HIS A 6 15.97 -33.52 9.47
CA HIS A 6 16.30 -32.14 9.07
C HIS A 6 15.16 -31.17 9.46
N ASP A 7 13.93 -31.59 9.27
CA ASP A 7 12.73 -30.81 9.61
C ASP A 7 12.59 -30.56 11.13
N GLN A 8 12.83 -31.59 11.94
CA GLN A 8 12.81 -31.44 13.42
C GLN A 8 13.92 -30.53 13.98
N MET A 9 15.13 -30.60 13.43
CA MET A 9 16.23 -29.72 13.85
C MET A 9 15.95 -28.27 13.45
N THR A 10 15.40 -28.04 12.28
CA THR A 10 14.99 -26.72 11.80
C THR A 10 13.90 -26.14 12.69
N GLN A 11 12.89 -26.93 13.05
CA GLN A 11 11.78 -26.48 13.92
C GLN A 11 12.26 -26.17 15.36
N ARG A 12 13.18 -26.96 15.94
CA ARG A 12 13.79 -26.66 17.25
C ARG A 12 14.57 -25.34 17.22
N ARG A 13 15.33 -25.09 16.15
CA ARG A 13 16.08 -23.86 15.94
C ARG A 13 15.16 -22.65 15.86
N LEU A 14 14.06 -22.77 15.11
CA LEU A 14 13.04 -21.74 14.96
C LEU A 14 12.34 -21.43 16.30
N ASN A 15 11.97 -22.47 17.05
CA ASN A 15 11.36 -22.28 18.36
C ASN A 15 12.30 -21.58 19.35
N ARG A 16 13.61 -21.90 19.33
CA ARG A 16 14.62 -21.18 20.11
C ARG A 16 14.74 -19.72 19.71
N ARG A 17 14.75 -19.41 18.40
CA ARG A 17 14.78 -18.03 17.88
C ARG A 17 13.57 -17.23 18.37
N ARG A 18 12.39 -17.82 18.29
CA ARG A 18 11.15 -17.22 18.78
C ARG A 18 11.16 -17.00 20.28
N PHE A 19 11.57 -18.01 21.02
CA PHE A 19 11.68 -17.88 22.46
C PHE A 19 12.59 -16.71 22.86
N LEU A 20 13.77 -16.60 22.30
CA LEU A 20 14.69 -15.49 22.57
C LEU A 20 14.11 -14.14 22.15
N PHE A 21 13.46 -14.08 20.99
CA PHE A 21 12.84 -12.86 20.47
C PHE A 21 11.71 -12.36 21.38
N PHE A 22 10.77 -13.22 21.74
CA PHE A 22 9.65 -12.84 22.60
C PHE A 22 10.07 -12.61 24.05
N SER A 23 11.08 -13.34 24.57
CA SER A 23 11.65 -13.06 25.88
C SER A 23 12.34 -11.71 25.94
N ALA A 24 13.01 -11.28 24.87
CA ALA A 24 13.59 -9.94 24.79
C ALA A 24 12.52 -8.84 24.82
N ILE A 25 11.43 -8.99 24.06
CA ILE A 25 10.29 -8.07 24.09
C ILE A 25 9.70 -7.99 25.51
N PHE A 26 9.45 -9.14 26.11
CA PHE A 26 8.91 -9.22 27.47
C PHE A 26 9.86 -8.57 28.49
N GLY A 27 11.16 -8.87 28.45
CA GLY A 27 12.15 -8.29 29.35
C GLY A 27 12.28 -6.78 29.24
N LEU A 28 12.34 -6.25 28.01
CA LEU A 28 12.37 -4.80 27.79
C LEU A 28 11.08 -4.11 28.28
N THR A 29 9.92 -4.72 28.00
CA THR A 29 8.64 -4.19 28.44
C THR A 29 8.53 -4.21 29.95
N SER A 30 8.92 -5.30 30.61
CA SER A 30 8.92 -5.43 32.08
C SER A 30 9.84 -4.41 32.74
N LEU A 31 11.03 -4.20 32.19
CA LEU A 31 11.98 -3.18 32.68
C LEU A 31 11.39 -1.78 32.58
N ALA A 32 10.83 -1.42 31.46
CA ALA A 32 10.21 -0.11 31.29
C ALA A 32 8.96 0.06 32.15
N THR A 33 8.17 -1.01 32.31
CA THR A 33 7.00 -1.03 33.21
C THR A 33 7.42 -0.79 34.65
N TRP A 34 8.53 -1.40 35.09
CA TRP A 34 9.07 -1.17 36.43
C TRP A 34 9.46 0.30 36.65
N PHE A 35 10.16 0.92 35.70
CA PHE A 35 10.47 2.36 35.78
C PHE A 35 9.21 3.24 35.79
N MET A 36 8.21 2.91 34.97
CA MET A 36 6.96 3.66 34.93
C MET A 36 6.14 3.52 36.20
N ALA A 37 6.11 2.30 36.77
CA ALA A 37 5.46 2.04 38.05
C ALA A 37 6.16 2.77 39.21
N ASP A 38 7.50 2.77 39.24
CA ASP A 38 8.27 3.54 40.23
C ASP A 38 7.99 5.03 40.15
N LEU A 39 7.81 5.57 38.92
CA LEU A 39 7.48 6.97 38.71
C LEU A 39 6.08 7.32 39.20
N LEU A 40 5.07 6.48 38.92
CA LEU A 40 3.66 6.75 39.23
C LEU A 40 3.32 6.51 40.71
N TRP A 41 3.90 5.50 41.37
CA TRP A 41 3.42 5.00 42.67
C TRP A 41 4.11 5.60 43.89
N ARG A 42 4.86 6.65 43.75
CA ARG A 42 5.61 7.28 44.89
C ARG A 42 4.71 7.97 45.92
N GLU A 43 3.55 8.46 45.50
CA GLU A 43 2.59 9.12 46.37
C GLU A 43 1.36 8.24 46.68
N GLY A 44 1.41 6.94 46.32
CA GLY A 44 0.29 6.01 46.44
C GLY A 44 -0.21 5.58 45.04
N VAL A 45 -1.20 4.70 45.00
CA VAL A 45 -1.75 4.17 43.71
C VAL A 45 -3.19 4.64 43.58
N ASN A 46 -3.49 5.40 42.54
CA ASN A 46 -4.85 5.76 42.18
C ASN A 46 -5.34 5.08 40.90
N GLY A 47 -6.65 5.13 40.65
CA GLY A 47 -7.24 4.45 39.48
C GLY A 47 -6.74 4.99 38.14
N LEU A 48 -6.44 6.31 38.04
CA LEU A 48 -5.91 6.94 36.83
C LEU A 48 -4.50 6.43 36.51
N GLU A 49 -3.64 6.30 37.51
CA GLU A 49 -2.27 5.79 37.38
C GLU A 49 -2.24 4.33 36.94
N LEU A 50 -3.16 3.50 37.42
CA LEU A 50 -3.31 2.12 36.94
C LEU A 50 -3.69 2.07 35.47
N VAL A 51 -4.59 2.92 35.02
CA VAL A 51 -4.96 3.01 33.60
C VAL A 51 -3.79 3.49 32.75
N LEU A 52 -3.05 4.53 33.22
CA LEU A 52 -1.85 5.04 32.55
C LEU A 52 -0.78 3.94 32.43
N LEU A 53 -0.53 3.18 33.51
CA LEU A 53 0.42 2.07 33.49
C LEU A 53 -0.02 0.98 32.50
N GLY A 54 -1.29 0.60 32.49
CA GLY A 54 -1.83 -0.37 31.53
C GLY A 54 -1.67 0.04 30.08
N LEU A 55 -2.00 1.32 29.76
CA LEU A 55 -1.79 1.88 28.42
C LEU A 55 -0.30 1.90 28.05
N PHE A 56 0.56 2.32 28.97
CA PHE A 56 2.00 2.33 28.77
C PHE A 56 2.56 0.93 28.44
N VAL A 57 2.17 -0.10 29.18
CA VAL A 57 2.62 -1.49 28.93
C VAL A 57 2.27 -1.93 27.51
N VAL A 58 1.03 -1.69 27.07
CA VAL A 58 0.58 -2.09 25.73
C VAL A 58 1.35 -1.33 24.64
N LEU A 59 1.49 -0.01 24.78
CA LEU A 59 2.19 0.83 23.81
C LEU A 59 3.68 0.52 23.77
N PHE A 60 4.30 0.35 24.94
CA PHE A 60 5.73 0.05 25.01
C PHE A 60 6.07 -1.35 24.48
N ALA A 61 5.22 -2.35 24.72
CA ALA A 61 5.38 -3.69 24.15
C ALA A 61 5.36 -3.64 22.61
N HIS A 62 4.51 -2.78 22.01
CA HIS A 62 4.47 -2.57 20.57
C HIS A 62 5.77 -1.93 20.03
N ILE A 63 6.31 -0.92 20.71
CA ILE A 63 7.60 -0.29 20.40
C ILE A 63 8.74 -1.32 20.55
N ALA A 64 8.78 -2.08 21.65
CA ALA A 64 9.78 -3.10 21.92
C ALA A 64 9.79 -4.21 20.84
N ALA A 65 8.62 -4.60 20.31
CA ALA A 65 8.53 -5.58 19.23
C ALA A 65 9.20 -5.06 17.95
N GLY A 66 8.95 -3.81 17.57
CA GLY A 66 9.62 -3.14 16.46
C GLY A 66 11.14 -3.06 16.64
N PHE A 67 11.57 -2.62 17.82
CA PHE A 67 12.98 -2.51 18.19
C PHE A 67 13.70 -3.88 18.15
N CYS A 68 13.13 -4.90 18.77
CA CYS A 68 13.70 -6.25 18.76
C CYS A 68 13.81 -6.81 17.34
N THR A 69 12.81 -6.54 16.49
CA THR A 69 12.86 -6.90 15.06
C THR A 69 14.06 -6.24 14.37
N ALA A 70 14.27 -4.95 14.59
CA ALA A 70 15.39 -4.22 14.01
C ALA A 70 16.75 -4.71 14.55
N LEU A 71 16.85 -4.95 15.84
CA LEU A 71 18.08 -5.43 16.47
C LEU A 71 18.50 -6.81 15.94
N VAL A 72 17.54 -7.72 15.81
CA VAL A 72 17.77 -9.03 15.19
C VAL A 72 18.13 -8.88 13.72
N GLY A 73 17.48 -7.97 13.00
CA GLY A 73 17.83 -7.65 11.61
C GLY A 73 19.26 -7.16 11.46
N PHE A 74 19.72 -6.28 12.36
CA PHE A 74 21.11 -5.83 12.42
C PHE A 74 22.08 -7.00 12.61
N TYR A 75 21.78 -7.87 13.59
CA TYR A 75 22.59 -9.06 13.83
C TYR A 75 22.70 -9.96 12.59
N VAL A 76 21.59 -10.18 11.89
CA VAL A 76 21.54 -10.99 10.68
C VAL A 76 22.34 -10.35 9.54
N LEU A 77 22.12 -9.05 9.27
CA LEU A 77 22.78 -8.34 8.17
C LEU A 77 24.28 -8.17 8.38
N ASN A 78 24.70 -7.92 9.62
CA ASN A 78 26.13 -7.78 9.96
C ASN A 78 26.91 -9.11 9.82
N ARG A 79 26.21 -10.25 9.82
CA ARG A 79 26.80 -11.58 9.57
C ARG A 79 26.71 -12.05 8.11
N GLY A 80 26.32 -11.17 7.20
CA GLY A 80 26.19 -11.49 5.78
C GLY A 80 24.88 -12.18 5.40
N GLY A 81 23.89 -12.22 6.30
CA GLY A 81 22.57 -12.78 6.07
C GLY A 81 22.24 -14.02 6.91
N ASP A 82 21.07 -14.60 6.68
CA ASP A 82 20.61 -15.85 7.32
C ASP A 82 20.64 -16.99 6.30
N ASN A 83 21.38 -18.06 6.59
CA ASN A 83 21.44 -19.27 5.74
C ASN A 83 20.12 -20.04 5.71
N CYS A 84 19.11 -19.63 6.47
CA CYS A 84 17.78 -20.24 6.47
C CYS A 84 16.80 -19.50 5.56
N ARG A 85 17.25 -18.58 4.71
CA ARG A 85 16.40 -17.89 3.71
C ARG A 85 15.99 -18.86 2.61
N ILE A 86 14.78 -18.66 2.08
CA ILE A 86 14.31 -19.49 0.96
C ILE A 86 15.16 -19.29 -0.29
N SER A 87 15.72 -18.11 -0.52
CA SER A 87 16.59 -17.80 -1.66
C SER A 87 17.89 -18.59 -1.69
N GLU A 88 18.34 -19.11 -0.55
CA GLU A 88 19.53 -19.96 -0.45
C GLU A 88 19.28 -21.41 -0.95
N THR A 89 18.01 -21.78 -1.19
CA THR A 89 17.69 -23.12 -1.72
C THR A 89 17.93 -23.22 -3.23
N LEU A 90 18.11 -22.09 -3.92
CA LEU A 90 18.34 -22.04 -5.37
C LEU A 90 19.83 -21.90 -5.67
N ALA A 91 20.39 -22.87 -6.38
CA ALA A 91 21.77 -22.81 -6.85
C ALA A 91 21.96 -21.69 -7.88
N PRO A 92 23.13 -21.01 -7.92
CA PRO A 92 23.45 -20.09 -8.99
C PRO A 92 23.46 -20.81 -10.35
N GLY A 93 22.69 -20.29 -11.33
CA GLY A 93 22.66 -20.87 -12.70
C GLY A 93 21.76 -22.09 -12.86
N ASP A 94 20.85 -22.34 -11.91
CA ASP A 94 19.87 -23.42 -12.02
C ASP A 94 18.88 -23.15 -13.17
N ASP A 95 19.03 -23.93 -14.26
CA ASP A 95 18.16 -23.91 -15.44
C ASP A 95 17.02 -24.96 -15.36
N SER A 96 16.59 -25.30 -14.14
CA SER A 96 15.47 -26.23 -13.92
C SER A 96 14.24 -25.81 -14.75
N PRO A 97 13.49 -26.77 -15.28
CA PRO A 97 12.29 -26.48 -16.06
C PRO A 97 11.27 -25.72 -15.18
N LEU A 98 10.79 -24.59 -15.69
CA LEU A 98 9.79 -23.78 -15.01
C LEU A 98 8.39 -24.30 -15.32
N ALA A 99 7.51 -24.30 -14.34
CA ALA A 99 6.09 -24.58 -14.56
C ALA A 99 5.33 -23.37 -15.10
N SER A 100 4.20 -23.63 -15.77
CA SER A 100 3.29 -22.59 -16.27
C SER A 100 2.82 -21.70 -15.14
N THR A 101 3.04 -20.39 -15.31
CA THR A 101 2.76 -19.35 -14.34
C THR A 101 1.89 -18.25 -14.95
N ALA A 102 0.78 -17.92 -14.30
CA ALA A 102 -0.08 -16.81 -14.69
C ALA A 102 0.34 -15.52 -13.96
N ILE A 103 0.60 -14.45 -14.70
CA ILE A 103 0.74 -13.09 -14.15
C ILE A 103 -0.64 -12.46 -14.15
N VAL A 104 -1.17 -12.16 -12.99
CA VAL A 104 -2.56 -11.73 -12.78
C VAL A 104 -2.59 -10.31 -12.26
N MET A 105 -3.16 -9.39 -13.05
CA MET A 105 -3.25 -7.96 -12.72
C MET A 105 -4.73 -7.53 -12.65
N PRO A 106 -5.35 -7.48 -11.47
CA PRO A 106 -6.67 -6.91 -11.27
C PRO A 106 -6.63 -5.39 -11.45
N VAL A 107 -7.58 -4.84 -12.20
CA VAL A 107 -7.68 -3.42 -12.53
C VAL A 107 -9.08 -2.89 -12.21
N PHE A 108 -9.16 -1.69 -11.62
CA PHE A 108 -10.42 -1.02 -11.28
C PHE A 108 -10.32 0.49 -11.46
N ASN A 109 -10.73 1.02 -12.62
CA ASN A 109 -10.69 2.46 -12.95
C ASN A 109 -9.30 3.10 -12.76
N GLU A 110 -8.23 2.34 -12.96
CA GLU A 110 -6.85 2.82 -12.89
C GLU A 110 -6.47 3.56 -14.16
N ASP A 111 -5.40 4.37 -14.12
CA ASP A 111 -4.89 5.02 -15.34
C ASP A 111 -4.46 3.96 -16.37
N VAL A 112 -5.09 4.03 -17.56
CA VAL A 112 -4.91 3.01 -18.62
C VAL A 112 -3.48 3.02 -19.12
N SER A 113 -2.91 4.20 -19.39
CA SER A 113 -1.54 4.32 -19.87
C SER A 113 -0.56 3.71 -18.90
N ARG A 114 -0.73 4.00 -17.59
CA ARG A 114 0.12 3.47 -16.54
C ARG A 114 0.06 1.94 -16.44
N VAL A 115 -1.13 1.36 -16.49
CA VAL A 115 -1.35 -0.08 -16.38
C VAL A 115 -0.72 -0.81 -17.57
N PHE A 116 -1.05 -0.36 -18.80
CA PHE A 116 -0.64 -1.09 -20.01
C PHE A 116 0.83 -0.87 -20.35
N GLU A 117 1.39 0.31 -20.09
CA GLU A 117 2.83 0.53 -20.23
C GLU A 117 3.62 -0.22 -19.17
N GLY A 118 3.12 -0.32 -17.94
CA GLY A 118 3.68 -1.18 -16.90
C GLY A 118 3.72 -2.63 -17.33
N LEU A 119 2.61 -3.15 -17.87
CA LEU A 119 2.54 -4.52 -18.36
C LEU A 119 3.45 -4.75 -19.58
N ARG A 120 3.57 -3.76 -20.48
CA ARG A 120 4.49 -3.80 -21.62
C ARG A 120 5.94 -3.99 -21.16
N VAL A 121 6.33 -3.24 -20.17
CA VAL A 121 7.71 -3.32 -19.63
C VAL A 121 7.95 -4.67 -18.94
N ILE A 122 7.00 -5.17 -18.15
CA ILE A 122 7.10 -6.49 -17.51
C ILE A 122 7.20 -7.59 -18.56
N PHE A 123 6.33 -7.56 -19.57
CA PHE A 123 6.33 -8.55 -20.67
C PHE A 123 7.67 -8.58 -21.42
N ARG A 124 8.20 -7.40 -21.79
CA ARG A 124 9.51 -7.29 -22.44
C ARG A 124 10.63 -7.80 -21.55
N SER A 125 10.61 -7.48 -20.26
CA SER A 125 11.60 -7.97 -19.30
C SER A 125 11.57 -9.49 -19.15
N VAL A 126 10.38 -10.12 -19.19
CA VAL A 126 10.26 -11.59 -19.21
C VAL A 126 10.76 -12.15 -20.55
N GLN A 127 10.44 -11.50 -21.67
CA GLN A 127 10.91 -11.92 -23.00
C GLN A 127 12.45 -11.94 -23.09
N GLU A 128 13.13 -10.95 -22.50
CA GLU A 128 14.59 -10.87 -22.43
C GLU A 128 15.22 -12.06 -21.66
N THR A 129 14.51 -12.66 -20.73
CA THR A 129 14.96 -13.87 -20.01
C THR A 129 14.93 -15.14 -20.87
N LYS A 130 14.33 -15.10 -22.06
CA LYS A 130 14.09 -16.26 -22.94
C LYS A 130 13.23 -17.38 -22.30
N LYS A 131 12.45 -17.05 -21.26
CA LYS A 131 11.56 -17.97 -20.54
C LYS A 131 10.08 -17.60 -20.70
N LEU A 132 9.74 -16.72 -21.68
CA LEU A 132 8.36 -16.21 -21.88
C LEU A 132 7.34 -17.32 -22.12
N GLU A 133 7.74 -18.45 -22.66
CA GLU A 133 6.88 -19.62 -22.90
C GLU A 133 6.16 -20.12 -21.65
N HIS A 134 6.78 -19.95 -20.47
CA HIS A 134 6.23 -20.37 -19.17
C HIS A 134 5.26 -19.36 -18.55
N PHE A 135 5.11 -18.17 -19.14
CA PHE A 135 4.32 -17.09 -18.55
C PHE A 135 3.19 -16.64 -19.46
N ASP A 136 1.98 -16.51 -18.90
CA ASP A 136 0.85 -15.86 -19.54
C ASP A 136 0.34 -14.72 -18.65
N PHE A 137 -0.18 -13.66 -19.28
CA PHE A 137 -0.55 -12.43 -18.61
C PHE A 137 -2.06 -12.21 -18.67
N PHE A 138 -2.67 -11.89 -17.52
CA PHE A 138 -4.10 -11.69 -17.41
C PHE A 138 -4.42 -10.33 -16.83
N ILE A 139 -5.08 -9.48 -17.61
CA ILE A 139 -5.66 -8.22 -17.16
C ILE A 139 -7.09 -8.49 -16.76
N LEU A 140 -7.38 -8.39 -15.47
CA LEU A 140 -8.66 -8.71 -14.88
C LEU A 140 -9.42 -7.43 -14.54
N SER A 141 -10.18 -6.89 -15.50
CA SER A 141 -10.89 -5.63 -15.33
C SER A 141 -12.20 -5.77 -14.55
N ASP A 142 -12.32 -4.94 -13.53
CA ASP A 142 -13.54 -4.63 -12.80
C ASP A 142 -13.98 -3.16 -13.00
N SER A 143 -13.37 -2.44 -13.93
CA SER A 143 -13.67 -1.02 -14.19
C SER A 143 -15.14 -0.81 -14.51
N ASN A 144 -15.76 0.18 -13.89
CA ASN A 144 -17.19 0.47 -13.99
C ASN A 144 -17.47 1.83 -14.66
N ARG A 145 -16.42 2.50 -15.11
CA ARG A 145 -16.54 3.72 -15.93
C ARG A 145 -16.58 3.35 -17.41
N PRO A 146 -17.62 3.76 -18.16
CA PRO A 146 -17.79 3.37 -19.57
C PRO A 146 -16.56 3.68 -20.44
N ASN A 147 -16.05 4.89 -20.34
CA ASN A 147 -14.89 5.34 -21.12
C ASN A 147 -13.63 4.56 -20.80
N GLN A 148 -13.40 4.31 -19.51
CA GLN A 148 -12.25 3.55 -19.01
C GLN A 148 -12.24 2.15 -19.61
N TRP A 149 -13.39 1.48 -19.62
CA TRP A 149 -13.51 0.14 -20.15
C TRP A 149 -13.08 0.06 -21.62
N ILE A 150 -13.59 0.95 -22.48
CA ILE A 150 -13.21 0.95 -23.91
C ILE A 150 -11.73 1.26 -24.09
N GLN A 151 -11.20 2.22 -23.34
CA GLN A 151 -9.77 2.54 -23.38
C GLN A 151 -8.90 1.36 -22.96
N GLU A 152 -9.31 0.57 -21.97
CA GLU A 152 -8.62 -0.67 -21.58
C GLU A 152 -8.61 -1.69 -22.73
N GLU A 153 -9.71 -1.89 -23.43
CA GLU A 153 -9.80 -2.81 -24.57
C GLU A 153 -8.89 -2.36 -25.72
N VAL A 154 -8.91 -1.08 -26.06
CA VAL A 154 -8.04 -0.49 -27.10
C VAL A 154 -6.57 -0.66 -26.72
N ALA A 155 -6.21 -0.30 -25.48
CA ALA A 155 -4.85 -0.41 -24.98
C ALA A 155 -4.36 -1.87 -24.95
N TRP A 156 -5.24 -2.82 -24.62
CA TRP A 156 -4.88 -4.26 -24.66
C TRP A 156 -4.51 -4.71 -26.08
N VAL A 157 -5.33 -4.38 -27.06
CA VAL A 157 -5.05 -4.79 -28.46
C VAL A 157 -3.78 -4.13 -28.96
N GLU A 158 -3.60 -2.85 -28.68
CA GLU A 158 -2.40 -2.11 -29.08
C GLU A 158 -1.14 -2.69 -28.42
N LEU A 159 -1.20 -3.00 -27.11
CA LEU A 159 -0.12 -3.70 -26.41
C LEU A 159 0.21 -5.03 -27.09
N CYS A 160 -0.81 -5.85 -27.40
CA CYS A 160 -0.61 -7.15 -28.05
C CYS A 160 0.05 -7.01 -29.43
N LYS A 161 -0.32 -5.99 -30.21
CA LYS A 161 0.33 -5.68 -31.50
C LYS A 161 1.81 -5.30 -31.34
N GLN A 162 2.11 -4.41 -30.38
CA GLN A 162 3.45 -3.86 -30.18
C GLN A 162 4.47 -4.90 -29.67
N VAL A 163 4.01 -5.87 -28.85
CA VAL A 163 4.91 -6.87 -28.25
C VAL A 163 4.78 -8.26 -28.85
N GLY A 164 3.88 -8.49 -29.81
CA GLY A 164 3.55 -9.83 -30.32
C GLY A 164 2.84 -10.68 -29.25
N GLY A 165 2.01 -10.04 -28.41
CA GLY A 165 1.43 -10.62 -27.21
C GLY A 165 0.14 -11.42 -27.42
N PHE A 166 -0.41 -11.52 -28.63
CA PHE A 166 -1.60 -12.33 -28.90
C PHE A 166 -1.35 -13.80 -28.56
N GLY A 167 -2.28 -14.39 -27.79
CA GLY A 167 -2.12 -15.75 -27.25
C GLY A 167 -1.29 -15.84 -25.97
N LYS A 168 -0.75 -14.70 -25.46
CA LYS A 168 0.02 -14.59 -24.22
C LYS A 168 -0.53 -13.55 -23.25
N ILE A 169 -1.17 -12.51 -23.77
CA ILE A 169 -1.78 -11.44 -22.98
C ILE A 169 -3.29 -11.49 -23.16
N PHE A 170 -4.01 -11.75 -22.09
CA PHE A 170 -5.46 -11.91 -22.06
C PHE A 170 -6.12 -10.78 -21.29
N TYR A 171 -7.19 -10.23 -21.86
CA TYR A 171 -8.05 -9.23 -21.21
C TYR A 171 -9.40 -9.85 -20.88
N ARG A 172 -9.87 -9.65 -19.65
CA ARG A 172 -11.20 -10.11 -19.23
C ARG A 172 -11.90 -9.04 -18.40
N LYS A 173 -13.06 -8.61 -18.88
CA LYS A 173 -14.00 -7.73 -18.17
C LYS A 173 -15.01 -8.57 -17.39
N ARG A 174 -15.17 -8.29 -16.10
CA ARG A 174 -16.17 -8.92 -15.24
C ARG A 174 -17.43 -8.04 -15.15
N ARG A 175 -18.61 -8.64 -15.33
CA ARG A 175 -19.89 -7.92 -15.26
C ARG A 175 -20.29 -7.54 -13.84
N HIS A 176 -20.14 -8.48 -12.90
CA HIS A 176 -20.53 -8.32 -11.51
C HIS A 176 -19.29 -8.29 -10.63
N GLN A 177 -19.08 -7.18 -9.94
CA GLN A 177 -17.91 -6.94 -9.10
C GLN A 177 -18.08 -7.52 -7.69
N ILE A 178 -18.47 -8.80 -7.59
CA ILE A 178 -18.64 -9.50 -6.32
C ILE A 178 -17.26 -9.67 -5.67
N ASN A 179 -17.12 -9.30 -4.40
CA ASN A 179 -15.90 -9.44 -3.59
C ASN A 179 -14.67 -8.67 -4.14
N LYS A 180 -14.88 -7.62 -4.93
CA LYS A 180 -13.79 -6.73 -5.41
C LYS A 180 -12.56 -7.53 -5.90
N LYS A 181 -11.33 -7.17 -5.46
CA LYS A 181 -10.07 -7.80 -5.88
C LYS A 181 -10.04 -9.31 -5.59
N SER A 182 -10.37 -9.75 -4.38
CA SER A 182 -10.36 -11.18 -4.03
C SER A 182 -11.33 -12.00 -4.88
N GLY A 183 -12.55 -11.48 -5.10
CA GLY A 183 -13.51 -12.12 -6.00
C GLY A 183 -13.10 -12.08 -7.46
N ASN A 184 -12.32 -11.09 -7.88
CA ASN A 184 -11.77 -11.00 -9.23
C ASN A 184 -10.71 -12.09 -9.47
N VAL A 185 -9.81 -12.28 -8.52
CA VAL A 185 -8.83 -13.38 -8.53
C VAL A 185 -9.52 -14.74 -8.43
N ALA A 186 -10.52 -14.89 -7.56
CA ALA A 186 -11.27 -16.14 -7.44
C ALA A 186 -12.03 -16.52 -8.73
N ASP A 187 -12.57 -15.53 -9.48
CA ASP A 187 -13.16 -15.78 -10.79
C ASP A 187 -12.13 -16.25 -11.84
N PHE A 188 -10.92 -15.67 -11.81
CA PHE A 188 -9.79 -16.14 -12.63
C PHE A 188 -9.45 -17.60 -12.29
N LEU A 189 -9.27 -17.92 -11.02
CA LEU A 189 -8.90 -19.25 -10.55
C LEU A 189 -9.92 -20.31 -10.96
N ARG A 190 -11.23 -19.99 -10.85
CA ARG A 190 -12.31 -20.88 -11.25
C ARG A 190 -12.32 -21.17 -12.75
N ARG A 191 -11.94 -20.20 -13.59
CA ARG A 191 -11.99 -20.33 -15.06
C ARG A 191 -10.74 -20.95 -15.64
N TRP A 192 -9.58 -20.49 -15.21
CA TRP A 192 -8.29 -20.79 -15.82
C TRP A 192 -7.24 -21.34 -14.85
N GLY A 193 -7.50 -21.32 -13.54
CA GLY A 193 -6.54 -21.74 -12.53
C GLY A 193 -5.95 -23.13 -12.75
N LYS A 194 -6.73 -24.07 -13.29
CA LYS A 194 -6.28 -25.44 -13.58
C LYS A 194 -5.17 -25.54 -14.64
N ASN A 195 -5.02 -24.51 -15.47
CA ASN A 195 -4.01 -24.48 -16.53
C ASN A 195 -2.63 -24.06 -16.03
N TYR A 196 -2.54 -23.56 -14.81
CA TYR A 196 -1.32 -23.00 -14.25
C TYR A 196 -0.99 -23.64 -12.91
N ARG A 197 0.33 -23.85 -12.69
CA ARG A 197 0.81 -24.33 -11.39
C ARG A 197 0.91 -23.18 -10.39
N TYR A 198 1.30 -22.01 -10.87
CA TYR A 198 1.50 -20.81 -10.07
C TYR A 198 0.74 -19.61 -10.64
N MET A 199 0.46 -18.64 -9.77
CA MET A 199 0.07 -17.29 -10.17
C MET A 199 0.96 -16.27 -9.46
N VAL A 200 1.27 -15.18 -10.14
CA VAL A 200 1.85 -13.97 -9.54
C VAL A 200 0.78 -12.90 -9.56
N VAL A 201 0.40 -12.40 -8.40
CA VAL A 201 -0.59 -11.33 -8.27
C VAL A 201 0.14 -9.99 -8.26
N LEU A 202 -0.25 -9.09 -9.16
CA LEU A 202 0.26 -7.73 -9.26
C LEU A 202 -0.86 -6.73 -8.98
N ASP A 203 -0.54 -5.59 -8.40
CA ASP A 203 -1.42 -4.42 -8.42
C ASP A 203 -1.19 -3.63 -9.72
N ALA A 204 -2.10 -2.72 -10.04
CA ALA A 204 -2.05 -1.93 -11.27
C ALA A 204 -0.81 -1.02 -11.39
N ASP A 205 -0.15 -0.73 -10.27
CA ASP A 205 1.09 0.04 -10.15
C ASP A 205 2.33 -0.81 -9.91
N SER A 206 2.17 -2.12 -9.78
CA SER A 206 3.28 -3.05 -9.58
C SER A 206 4.13 -3.18 -10.83
N ILE A 207 5.44 -3.20 -10.64
CA ILE A 207 6.41 -3.57 -11.67
C ILE A 207 7.30 -4.69 -11.10
N MET A 208 7.38 -5.78 -11.84
CA MET A 208 8.32 -6.86 -11.52
C MET A 208 9.20 -7.17 -12.74
N THR A 209 10.51 -7.28 -12.49
CA THR A 209 11.45 -7.65 -13.56
C THR A 209 11.28 -9.11 -13.96
N GLY A 210 11.57 -9.43 -15.20
CA GLY A 210 11.53 -10.81 -15.69
C GLY A 210 12.45 -11.74 -14.90
N ARG A 211 13.61 -11.23 -14.46
CA ARG A 211 14.54 -11.99 -13.59
C ARG A 211 13.92 -12.34 -12.25
N ALA A 212 13.19 -11.40 -11.63
CA ALA A 212 12.49 -11.64 -10.35
C ALA A 212 11.41 -12.72 -10.53
N LEU A 213 10.61 -12.62 -11.60
CA LEU A 213 9.55 -13.58 -11.90
C LEU A 213 10.09 -14.99 -12.16
N VAL A 214 11.12 -15.12 -12.97
CA VAL A 214 11.81 -16.40 -13.23
C VAL A 214 12.37 -16.98 -11.93
N ARG A 215 13.07 -16.18 -11.13
CA ARG A 215 13.64 -16.61 -9.84
C ARG A 215 12.58 -17.08 -8.85
N LEU A 216 11.47 -16.39 -8.75
CA LEU A 216 10.34 -16.79 -7.90
C LEU A 216 9.75 -18.13 -8.34
N THR A 217 9.55 -18.31 -9.64
CA THR A 217 9.04 -19.58 -10.19
C THR A 217 10.00 -20.73 -9.92
N ALA A 218 11.30 -20.52 -10.13
CA ALA A 218 12.32 -21.53 -9.83
C ALA A 218 12.36 -21.89 -8.33
N LEU A 219 12.25 -20.89 -7.43
CA LEU A 219 12.17 -21.14 -6.00
C LEU A 219 10.96 -21.99 -5.62
N MET A 220 9.80 -21.75 -6.27
CA MET A 220 8.60 -22.56 -6.04
C MET A 220 8.75 -23.99 -6.53
N GLU A 221 9.49 -24.24 -7.63
CA GLU A 221 9.79 -25.58 -8.12
C GLU A 221 10.69 -26.35 -7.15
N GLN A 222 11.72 -25.70 -6.64
CA GLN A 222 12.65 -26.33 -5.70
C GLN A 222 12.06 -26.55 -4.29
N ASN A 223 10.99 -25.84 -3.97
CA ASN A 223 10.35 -25.92 -2.66
C ASN A 223 8.88 -26.39 -2.77
N PRO A 224 8.61 -27.69 -2.99
CA PRO A 224 7.26 -28.20 -3.27
C PRO A 224 6.28 -28.03 -2.10
N GLN A 225 6.74 -27.78 -0.89
CA GLN A 225 5.90 -27.53 0.30
C GLN A 225 5.59 -26.05 0.52
N VAL A 226 6.09 -25.17 -0.35
CA VAL A 226 5.82 -23.72 -0.26
C VAL A 226 4.57 -23.39 -1.05
N GLY A 227 3.67 -22.66 -0.39
CA GLY A 227 2.42 -22.18 -0.96
C GLY A 227 2.50 -20.75 -1.47
N ILE A 228 3.23 -19.86 -0.73
CA ILE A 228 3.38 -18.44 -1.08
C ILE A 228 4.82 -18.00 -0.86
N ILE A 229 5.36 -17.22 -1.81
CA ILE A 229 6.60 -16.44 -1.61
C ILE A 229 6.26 -14.97 -1.88
N GLN A 230 6.35 -14.15 -0.85
CA GLN A 230 6.16 -12.70 -0.88
C GLN A 230 7.49 -12.01 -1.13
N THR A 231 7.59 -11.12 -2.12
CA THR A 231 8.72 -10.19 -2.25
C THR A 231 8.48 -8.94 -1.41
N ALA A 232 9.50 -8.10 -1.26
CA ALA A 232 9.36 -6.79 -0.63
C ALA A 232 9.43 -5.69 -1.71
N PRO A 233 8.29 -5.15 -2.18
CA PRO A 233 8.30 -4.11 -3.19
C PRO A 233 9.04 -2.85 -2.71
N ARG A 234 9.79 -2.23 -3.63
CA ARG A 234 10.45 -0.95 -3.42
C ARG A 234 9.56 0.17 -3.90
N ILE A 235 9.35 1.20 -3.09
CA ILE A 235 8.56 2.37 -3.48
C ILE A 235 9.38 3.22 -4.44
N VAL A 236 8.82 3.48 -5.63
CA VAL A 236 9.50 4.20 -6.73
C VAL A 236 8.61 5.32 -7.29
N HIS A 237 9.16 6.12 -8.19
CA HIS A 237 8.47 7.20 -8.91
C HIS A 237 7.86 8.29 -8.01
N GLY A 238 8.43 8.51 -6.82
CA GLY A 238 7.99 9.59 -5.94
C GLY A 238 8.37 10.97 -6.46
N GLU A 239 7.42 11.77 -6.96
CA GLU A 239 7.67 13.13 -7.44
C GLU A 239 7.45 14.18 -6.34
N SER A 240 6.43 14.04 -5.51
CA SER A 240 6.21 14.94 -4.37
C SER A 240 7.27 14.75 -3.30
N LEU A 241 7.44 15.75 -2.44
CA LEU A 241 8.37 15.64 -1.31
C LEU A 241 7.96 14.53 -0.35
N TYR A 242 6.63 14.32 -0.13
CA TYR A 242 6.10 13.23 0.68
C TYR A 242 6.45 11.85 0.11
N ALA A 243 6.19 11.64 -1.18
CA ALA A 243 6.46 10.35 -1.82
C ALA A 243 7.97 10.04 -1.82
N ARG A 244 8.84 11.05 -2.03
CA ARG A 244 10.31 10.90 -1.95
C ARG A 244 10.76 10.51 -0.56
N LEU A 245 10.23 11.17 0.47
CA LEU A 245 10.51 10.85 1.87
C LEU A 245 10.12 9.40 2.18
N GLN A 246 8.95 8.94 1.73
CA GLN A 246 8.50 7.57 1.91
C GLN A 246 9.38 6.57 1.15
N SER A 247 9.75 6.87 -0.11
CA SER A 247 10.64 6.02 -0.93
C SER A 247 12.02 5.89 -0.28
N PHE A 248 12.60 6.99 0.19
CA PHE A 248 13.88 6.99 0.90
C PHE A 248 13.82 6.16 2.18
N ALA A 249 12.80 6.39 3.03
CA ALA A 249 12.60 5.65 4.28
C ALA A 249 12.41 4.15 4.01
N ASN A 250 11.56 3.79 3.04
CA ASN A 250 11.37 2.40 2.62
C ASN A 250 12.70 1.77 2.18
N ARG A 251 13.47 2.45 1.34
CA ARG A 251 14.71 1.88 0.79
C ARG A 251 15.82 1.73 1.83
N LEU A 252 15.91 2.68 2.77
CA LEU A 252 16.95 2.70 3.80
C LEU A 252 16.66 1.74 4.95
N TYR A 253 15.41 1.73 5.45
CA TYR A 253 15.08 1.02 6.69
C TYR A 253 14.51 -0.39 6.48
N SER A 254 13.80 -0.64 5.36
CA SER A 254 13.16 -1.94 5.13
C SER A 254 14.11 -3.15 5.17
N PRO A 255 15.33 -3.10 4.64
CA PRO A 255 16.23 -4.25 4.69
C PRO A 255 16.49 -4.76 6.12
N LEU A 256 16.62 -3.82 7.09
CA LEU A 256 16.81 -4.15 8.48
C LEU A 256 15.60 -4.91 9.07
N PHE A 257 14.41 -4.35 8.88
CA PHE A 257 13.18 -4.95 9.40
C PHE A 257 12.82 -6.28 8.72
N LEU A 258 13.04 -6.39 7.41
CA LEU A 258 12.78 -7.61 6.65
C LEU A 258 13.69 -8.76 7.10
N ALA A 259 14.97 -8.48 7.33
CA ALA A 259 15.91 -9.47 7.86
C ALA A 259 15.49 -9.96 9.26
N GLY A 260 15.07 -9.02 10.13
CA GLY A 260 14.56 -9.35 11.46
C GLY A 260 13.27 -10.14 11.45
N LEU A 261 12.30 -9.76 10.62
CA LEU A 261 11.06 -10.51 10.42
C LEU A 261 11.37 -11.94 9.95
N ASN A 262 12.20 -12.08 8.92
CA ASN A 262 12.53 -13.39 8.34
C ASN A 262 13.22 -14.32 9.35
N TYR A 263 14.00 -13.78 10.28
CA TYR A 263 14.71 -14.54 11.29
C TYR A 263 13.79 -15.37 12.19
N TRP A 264 12.67 -14.81 12.65
CA TRP A 264 11.79 -15.48 13.60
C TRP A 264 10.54 -16.09 12.95
N GLN A 265 10.08 -15.55 11.78
CA GLN A 265 8.90 -16.06 11.10
C GLN A 265 9.21 -17.21 10.14
N GLN A 266 10.29 -17.12 9.34
CA GLN A 266 10.69 -18.08 8.31
C GLN A 266 9.50 -18.50 7.41
N HIS A 267 9.14 -19.79 7.37
CA HIS A 267 8.04 -20.36 6.62
C HIS A 267 6.64 -20.05 7.18
N GLU A 268 6.55 -19.26 8.24
CA GLU A 268 5.29 -18.73 8.80
C GLU A 268 5.15 -17.22 8.58
N GLY A 269 5.63 -16.74 7.44
CA GLY A 269 5.53 -15.36 7.02
C GLY A 269 4.13 -14.94 6.67
N ASN A 270 4.02 -13.73 6.13
CA ASN A 270 2.76 -13.11 5.75
C ASN A 270 2.68 -12.87 4.25
N TYR A 271 1.48 -12.59 3.74
CA TYR A 271 1.20 -12.19 2.36
C TYR A 271 0.60 -10.78 2.35
N TRP A 272 1.04 -9.94 1.42
CA TRP A 272 0.67 -8.52 1.37
C TRP A 272 -0.25 -8.16 0.21
N GLY A 273 -0.79 -9.18 -0.48
CA GLY A 273 -1.82 -9.03 -1.49
C GLY A 273 -1.31 -8.80 -2.92
N HIS A 274 -0.04 -8.50 -3.12
CA HIS A 274 0.56 -8.31 -4.44
C HIS A 274 2.07 -8.58 -4.44
N ASN A 275 2.69 -8.61 -5.62
CA ASN A 275 4.12 -8.89 -5.84
C ASN A 275 4.57 -10.19 -5.14
N ALA A 276 3.74 -11.20 -5.22
CA ALA A 276 3.96 -12.52 -4.63
C ALA A 276 3.60 -13.61 -5.61
N ILE A 277 4.33 -14.74 -5.53
CA ILE A 277 3.99 -15.96 -6.26
C ILE A 277 3.23 -16.92 -5.34
N ILE A 278 2.16 -17.51 -5.85
CA ILE A 278 1.23 -18.36 -5.13
C ILE A 278 1.06 -19.68 -5.87
N ARG A 279 1.13 -20.80 -5.15
CA ARG A 279 0.78 -22.13 -5.68
C ARG A 279 -0.73 -22.23 -5.76
N ILE A 280 -1.26 -22.44 -6.97
CA ILE A 280 -2.70 -22.29 -7.26
C ILE A 280 -3.53 -23.38 -6.57
N GLN A 281 -3.18 -24.65 -6.70
CA GLN A 281 -4.03 -25.72 -6.19
C GLN A 281 -4.27 -25.62 -4.68
N PRO A 282 -3.24 -25.49 -3.82
CA PRO A 282 -3.47 -25.30 -2.38
C PRO A 282 -4.24 -24.02 -2.05
N PHE A 283 -4.07 -22.96 -2.85
CA PHE A 283 -4.79 -21.72 -2.63
C PHE A 283 -6.29 -21.90 -2.91
N ILE A 284 -6.67 -22.60 -3.97
CA ILE A 284 -8.06 -22.93 -4.27
C ILE A 284 -8.66 -23.81 -3.16
N ASP A 285 -7.91 -24.82 -2.71
CA ASP A 285 -8.42 -25.83 -1.76
C ASP A 285 -8.60 -25.26 -0.35
N HIS A 286 -7.81 -24.26 0.06
CA HIS A 286 -7.72 -23.87 1.46
C HIS A 286 -7.96 -22.40 1.75
N CYS A 287 -7.89 -21.49 0.76
CA CYS A 287 -7.97 -20.04 0.98
C CYS A 287 -9.33 -19.42 0.66
N ALA A 288 -10.41 -20.22 0.65
CA ALA A 288 -11.74 -19.67 0.57
C ALA A 288 -12.05 -18.81 1.81
N LEU A 289 -12.41 -17.55 1.57
CA LEU A 289 -12.67 -16.57 2.62
C LEU A 289 -14.13 -16.64 3.05
N PRO A 290 -14.44 -16.96 4.32
CA PRO A 290 -15.79 -16.84 4.85
C PRO A 290 -16.11 -15.37 5.15
N ASP A 291 -17.40 -15.05 5.18
CA ASP A 291 -17.83 -13.79 5.79
C ASP A 291 -17.69 -13.87 7.31
N LEU A 292 -17.26 -12.79 7.93
CA LEU A 292 -17.18 -12.67 9.39
C LEU A 292 -18.58 -12.51 9.98
N PRO A 293 -18.83 -13.04 11.20
CA PRO A 293 -20.11 -12.87 11.87
C PRO A 293 -20.38 -11.41 12.20
N GLY A 294 -21.68 -11.02 12.17
CA GLY A 294 -22.11 -9.66 12.44
C GLY A 294 -22.18 -8.76 11.20
N SER A 295 -22.52 -7.49 11.40
CA SER A 295 -22.64 -6.48 10.35
C SER A 295 -21.33 -5.75 10.09
N GLU A 296 -21.17 -5.16 8.88
CA GLU A 296 -20.10 -4.21 8.63
C GLU A 296 -20.13 -3.03 9.65
N PRO A 297 -18.96 -2.50 10.03
CA PRO A 297 -17.62 -2.68 9.48
C PRO A 297 -16.79 -3.81 10.11
N PHE A 298 -17.20 -4.41 11.22
CA PHE A 298 -16.46 -5.49 11.89
C PHE A 298 -16.77 -6.88 11.33
N GLY A 299 -18.02 -7.14 10.96
CA GLY A 299 -18.49 -8.37 10.33
C GLY A 299 -18.52 -8.26 8.81
N GLY A 300 -19.16 -9.24 8.15
CA GLY A 300 -19.27 -9.31 6.71
C GLY A 300 -17.95 -9.66 6.03
N ARG A 301 -17.66 -9.10 4.87
CA ARG A 301 -16.50 -9.46 4.05
C ARG A 301 -15.19 -9.00 4.66
N ILE A 302 -14.19 -9.87 4.62
CA ILE A 302 -12.83 -9.56 5.05
C ILE A 302 -12.19 -8.62 4.02
N LEU A 303 -11.79 -7.42 4.44
CA LEU A 303 -11.20 -6.41 3.56
C LEU A 303 -9.68 -6.61 3.37
N SER A 304 -8.93 -6.86 4.45
CA SER A 304 -7.51 -7.23 4.39
C SER A 304 -7.37 -8.74 4.38
N HIS A 305 -7.78 -9.33 3.25
CA HIS A 305 -7.90 -10.78 3.10
C HIS A 305 -6.55 -11.50 2.96
N ASP A 306 -5.54 -10.84 2.50
CA ASP A 306 -4.18 -11.32 2.21
C ASP A 306 -3.50 -11.92 3.44
N PHE A 307 -3.55 -11.25 4.60
CA PHE A 307 -3.06 -11.78 5.88
C PHE A 307 -3.81 -13.07 6.30
N VAL A 308 -5.10 -13.11 6.02
CA VAL A 308 -5.96 -14.27 6.33
C VAL A 308 -5.65 -15.43 5.39
N GLU A 309 -5.45 -15.17 4.10
CA GLU A 309 -5.03 -16.17 3.11
C GLU A 309 -3.70 -16.80 3.48
N ALA A 310 -2.71 -16.01 3.93
CA ALA A 310 -1.45 -16.52 4.47
C ALA A 310 -1.66 -17.43 5.68
N ALA A 311 -2.52 -17.03 6.62
CA ALA A 311 -2.83 -17.83 7.81
C ALA A 311 -3.56 -19.14 7.45
N LEU A 312 -4.46 -19.11 6.47
CA LEU A 312 -5.17 -20.29 5.94
C LEU A 312 -4.21 -21.26 5.25
N MET A 313 -3.29 -20.77 4.42
CA MET A 313 -2.22 -21.57 3.82
C MET A 313 -1.36 -22.25 4.90
N ARG A 314 -0.98 -21.52 5.93
CA ARG A 314 -0.23 -22.07 7.07
C ARG A 314 -1.02 -23.11 7.87
N ARG A 315 -2.32 -22.88 8.06
CA ARG A 315 -3.22 -23.84 8.70
C ARG A 315 -3.28 -25.16 7.94
N ALA A 316 -3.24 -25.09 6.61
CA ALA A 316 -3.21 -26.25 5.72
C ALA A 316 -1.83 -26.93 5.61
N GLY A 317 -0.79 -26.40 6.30
CA GLY A 317 0.55 -26.98 6.31
C GLY A 317 1.53 -26.40 5.28
N TRP A 318 1.09 -25.53 4.38
CA TRP A 318 1.93 -24.94 3.34
C TRP A 318 2.80 -23.79 3.87
N GLY A 319 4.04 -23.71 3.41
CA GLY A 319 4.96 -22.63 3.76
C GLY A 319 4.55 -21.29 3.15
N VAL A 320 4.68 -20.22 3.94
CA VAL A 320 4.55 -18.83 3.47
C VAL A 320 5.84 -18.11 3.81
N TRP A 321 6.58 -17.67 2.81
CA TRP A 321 7.91 -17.09 2.96
C TRP A 321 7.95 -15.63 2.54
N LEU A 322 8.80 -14.85 3.22
CA LEU A 322 9.18 -13.51 2.82
C LEU A 322 10.58 -13.55 2.20
N ALA A 323 10.69 -13.22 0.92
CA ALA A 323 11.93 -13.15 0.16
C ALA A 323 12.30 -11.68 -0.13
N GLY A 324 12.60 -10.92 0.93
CA GLY A 324 12.90 -9.48 0.85
C GLY A 324 14.21 -9.14 0.15
N GLU A 325 15.08 -10.11 -0.05
CA GLU A 325 16.35 -10.02 -0.77
C GLU A 325 16.20 -10.15 -2.29
N ILE A 326 15.04 -10.57 -2.79
CA ILE A 326 14.79 -10.62 -4.25
C ILE A 326 14.57 -9.20 -4.76
N GLU A 327 15.51 -8.73 -5.54
CA GLU A 327 15.44 -7.44 -6.22
C GLU A 327 14.53 -7.50 -7.45
N GLY A 328 14.10 -6.32 -7.94
CA GLY A 328 13.27 -6.23 -9.15
C GLY A 328 11.77 -6.29 -8.89
N SER A 329 11.34 -5.97 -7.68
CA SER A 329 9.94 -5.82 -7.29
C SER A 329 9.69 -4.38 -6.85
N PHE A 330 8.77 -3.67 -7.51
CA PHE A 330 8.52 -2.25 -7.34
C PHE A 330 7.03 -1.96 -7.26
N GLU A 331 6.69 -0.86 -6.55
CA GLU A 331 5.34 -0.30 -6.44
C GLU A 331 5.41 1.23 -6.37
N GLU A 332 4.27 1.92 -6.55
CA GLU A 332 4.18 3.35 -6.37
C GLU A 332 3.51 3.70 -5.04
N GLY A 333 4.11 4.67 -4.33
CA GLY A 333 3.55 5.19 -3.08
C GLY A 333 2.51 6.28 -3.31
N PRO A 334 1.70 6.61 -2.29
CA PRO A 334 0.78 7.75 -2.34
C PRO A 334 1.56 9.06 -2.51
N PRO A 335 1.04 9.99 -3.33
CA PRO A 335 1.74 11.26 -3.61
C PRO A 335 1.63 12.27 -2.47
N SER A 336 0.68 12.13 -1.56
CA SER A 336 0.45 13.08 -0.47
C SER A 336 0.03 12.40 0.83
N LEU A 337 0.14 13.13 1.93
CA LEU A 337 -0.32 12.68 3.25
C LEU A 337 -1.83 12.39 3.25
N ILE A 338 -2.63 13.18 2.53
CA ILE A 338 -4.07 13.02 2.44
C ILE A 338 -4.42 11.73 1.67
N GLU A 339 -3.77 11.46 0.55
CA GLU A 339 -3.95 10.20 -0.20
C GLU A 339 -3.50 8.98 0.61
N SER A 340 -2.40 9.12 1.37
CA SER A 340 -2.00 8.07 2.32
C SER A 340 -3.07 7.82 3.38
N ALA A 341 -3.64 8.86 3.96
CA ALA A 341 -4.72 8.74 4.95
C ALA A 341 -5.99 8.10 4.37
N LYS A 342 -6.36 8.40 3.11
CA LYS A 342 -7.47 7.73 2.42
C LYS A 342 -7.22 6.22 2.25
N ARG A 343 -5.99 5.83 1.93
CA ARG A 343 -5.58 4.42 1.86
C ARG A 343 -5.62 3.76 3.24
N ASP A 344 -5.04 4.40 4.24
CA ASP A 344 -4.91 3.87 5.59
C ASP A 344 -6.27 3.71 6.28
N ARG A 345 -7.27 4.53 5.96
CA ARG A 345 -8.64 4.36 6.44
C ARG A 345 -9.23 3.00 6.02
N ARG A 346 -8.97 2.54 4.79
CA ARG A 346 -9.43 1.22 4.31
C ARG A 346 -8.67 0.09 5.00
N TRP A 347 -7.36 0.24 5.12
CA TRP A 347 -6.52 -0.74 5.80
C TRP A 347 -6.83 -0.83 7.29
N CYS A 348 -7.15 0.30 7.93
CA CYS A 348 -7.61 0.33 9.31
C CYS A 348 -8.84 -0.56 9.51
N GLN A 349 -9.89 -0.38 8.72
CA GLN A 349 -11.10 -1.22 8.83
C GLN A 349 -10.77 -2.71 8.64
N GLY A 350 -9.97 -3.06 7.61
CA GLY A 350 -9.59 -4.45 7.35
C GLY A 350 -8.75 -5.06 8.47
N ASN A 351 -7.82 -4.29 9.05
CA ASN A 351 -7.00 -4.76 10.17
C ASN A 351 -7.79 -4.85 11.47
N MET A 352 -8.75 -3.96 11.71
CA MET A 352 -9.66 -4.07 12.87
C MET A 352 -10.52 -5.35 12.81
N GLN A 353 -10.91 -5.79 11.61
CA GLN A 353 -11.59 -7.09 11.43
C GLN A 353 -10.72 -8.28 11.86
N HIS A 354 -9.39 -8.16 11.78
CA HIS A 354 -8.48 -9.22 12.21
C HIS A 354 -8.58 -9.55 13.71
N ALA A 355 -9.11 -8.63 14.54
CA ALA A 355 -9.35 -8.90 15.95
C ALA A 355 -10.26 -10.13 16.17
N TRP A 356 -11.27 -10.35 15.32
CA TRP A 356 -12.12 -11.55 15.33
C TRP A 356 -11.33 -12.83 15.04
N LEU A 357 -10.29 -12.72 14.22
CA LEU A 357 -9.52 -13.87 13.76
C LEU A 357 -8.40 -14.27 14.72
N LEU A 358 -8.09 -13.44 15.73
CA LEU A 358 -7.09 -13.78 16.76
C LEU A 358 -7.43 -15.06 17.52
N THR A 359 -8.73 -15.35 17.68
CA THR A 359 -9.23 -16.55 18.36
C THR A 359 -9.59 -17.70 17.42
N ALA A 360 -9.41 -17.50 16.10
CA ALA A 360 -9.78 -18.51 15.10
C ALA A 360 -9.04 -19.83 15.31
N ARG A 361 -9.78 -20.95 15.21
CA ARG A 361 -9.22 -22.30 15.43
C ARG A 361 -8.23 -22.67 14.32
N GLY A 362 -7.11 -23.25 14.71
CA GLY A 362 -6.10 -23.78 13.82
C GLY A 362 -5.08 -22.75 13.32
N PHE A 363 -5.21 -21.45 13.63
CA PHE A 363 -4.20 -20.46 13.33
C PHE A 363 -2.98 -20.65 14.26
N ARG A 364 -1.79 -20.57 13.67
CA ARG A 364 -0.53 -20.72 14.42
C ARG A 364 -0.20 -19.45 15.21
N PRO A 365 0.59 -19.54 16.30
CA PRO A 365 0.96 -18.38 17.11
C PRO A 365 1.60 -17.24 16.28
N ALA A 366 2.47 -17.56 15.34
CA ALA A 366 3.07 -16.55 14.45
C ALA A 366 2.03 -15.78 13.63
N ASN A 367 1.04 -16.48 13.05
CA ASN A 367 -0.03 -15.81 12.29
C ASN A 367 -0.90 -14.94 13.20
N ARG A 368 -1.22 -15.39 14.42
CA ARG A 368 -1.93 -14.56 15.41
C ARG A 368 -1.13 -13.31 15.78
N PHE A 369 0.18 -13.43 15.92
CA PHE A 369 1.05 -12.28 16.18
C PHE A 369 1.05 -11.31 14.98
N HIS A 370 1.09 -11.79 13.75
CA HIS A 370 0.97 -10.93 12.56
C HIS A 370 -0.38 -10.19 12.53
N LEU A 371 -1.49 -10.89 12.78
CA LEU A 371 -2.82 -10.26 12.85
C LEU A 371 -2.89 -9.24 13.99
N LEU A 372 -2.33 -9.55 15.17
CA LEU A 372 -2.25 -8.63 16.30
C LEU A 372 -1.44 -7.37 15.94
N MET A 373 -0.29 -7.53 15.29
CA MET A 373 0.51 -6.39 14.83
C MET A 373 -0.25 -5.54 13.81
N GLY A 374 -1.04 -6.15 12.92
CA GLY A 374 -1.94 -5.45 12.02
C GLY A 374 -3.00 -4.63 12.76
N VAL A 375 -3.64 -5.18 13.80
CA VAL A 375 -4.57 -4.45 14.67
C VAL A 375 -3.85 -3.31 15.39
N MET A 376 -2.69 -3.58 15.99
CA MET A 376 -1.89 -2.60 16.75
C MET A 376 -1.34 -1.48 15.87
N ALA A 377 -1.11 -1.70 14.59
CA ALA A 377 -0.68 -0.64 13.66
C ALA A 377 -1.66 0.56 13.64
N TYR A 378 -2.94 0.32 13.94
CA TYR A 378 -3.97 1.35 14.02
C TYR A 378 -4.45 1.62 15.44
N ALA A 379 -4.69 0.57 16.23
CA ALA A 379 -5.20 0.69 17.61
C ALA A 379 -4.20 1.39 18.55
N SER A 380 -2.90 1.32 18.30
CA SER A 380 -1.89 2.06 19.06
C SER A 380 -2.11 3.56 19.04
N SER A 381 -2.67 4.12 17.96
CA SER A 381 -2.90 5.56 17.82
C SER A 381 -3.93 6.12 18.79
N PRO A 382 -5.18 5.61 18.88
CA PRO A 382 -6.12 6.06 19.91
C PRO A 382 -5.65 5.74 21.34
N LEU A 383 -4.92 4.64 21.56
CA LEU A 383 -4.33 4.33 22.86
C LEU A 383 -3.25 5.36 23.24
N TRP A 384 -2.42 5.78 22.29
CA TRP A 384 -1.41 6.82 22.50
C TRP A 384 -2.06 8.19 22.77
N LEU A 385 -3.08 8.58 21.99
CA LEU A 385 -3.85 9.80 22.23
C LEU A 385 -4.49 9.78 23.63
N LEU A 386 -5.09 8.65 24.02
CA LEU A 386 -5.69 8.48 25.36
C LEU A 386 -4.62 8.57 26.46
N PHE A 387 -3.47 7.92 26.28
CA PHE A 387 -2.35 8.01 27.22
C PHE A 387 -1.89 9.46 27.41
N LEU A 388 -1.71 10.23 26.33
CA LEU A 388 -1.31 11.63 26.40
C LEU A 388 -2.40 12.52 27.06
N ALA A 389 -3.68 12.29 26.74
CA ALA A 389 -4.79 13.02 27.33
C ALA A 389 -4.90 12.76 28.84
N LEU A 390 -4.84 11.49 29.26
CA LEU A 390 -4.88 11.12 30.68
C LEU A 390 -3.63 11.60 31.42
N SER A 391 -2.44 11.59 30.80
CA SER A 391 -1.22 12.18 31.37
C SER A 391 -1.39 13.70 31.56
N THR A 392 -2.04 14.39 30.63
CA THR A 392 -2.35 15.81 30.75
C THR A 392 -3.28 16.08 31.94
N ILE A 393 -4.34 15.28 32.06
CA ILE A 393 -5.28 15.38 33.19
C ILE A 393 -4.56 15.14 34.53
N HIS A 394 -3.70 14.10 34.59
CA HIS A 394 -2.93 13.77 35.76
C HIS A 394 -2.01 14.94 36.20
N VAL A 395 -1.29 15.54 35.25
CA VAL A 395 -0.45 16.71 35.54
C VAL A 395 -1.28 17.91 36.00
N PHE A 396 -2.45 18.15 35.40
CA PHE A 396 -3.33 19.24 35.79
C PHE A 396 -3.90 19.04 37.20
N ASP A 397 -4.25 17.80 37.57
CA ASP A 397 -4.69 17.44 38.91
C ASP A 397 -3.58 17.66 39.93
N LEU A 398 -2.36 17.24 39.65
CA LEU A 398 -1.18 17.46 40.51
C LEU A 398 -0.90 18.96 40.75
N VAL A 399 -1.06 19.80 39.72
CA VAL A 399 -0.84 21.24 39.84
C VAL A 399 -1.98 21.92 40.64
N ALA A 400 -3.22 21.44 40.53
CA ALA A 400 -4.39 21.97 41.22
C ALA A 400 -4.44 21.61 42.70
N GLN A 401 -3.72 20.58 43.16
CA GLN A 401 -3.67 20.20 44.57
C GLN A 401 -2.90 21.24 45.39
N PRO A 402 -3.42 21.69 46.55
CA PRO A 402 -2.70 22.60 47.40
C PRO A 402 -1.38 21.97 47.87
N PRO A 403 -0.28 22.75 47.93
CA PRO A 403 1.01 22.21 48.37
C PRO A 403 0.81 21.65 49.80
N VAL A 404 1.04 20.34 49.94
CA VAL A 404 1.03 19.68 51.27
C VAL A 404 2.18 20.28 52.07
N VAL A 405 1.81 21.13 53.01
CA VAL A 405 2.76 21.79 53.94
C VAL A 405 3.41 20.70 54.79
N GLY A 406 4.64 20.37 54.52
CA GLY A 406 5.46 19.50 55.38
C GLY A 406 6.28 18.41 54.77
N VAL A 407 6.22 18.14 53.47
CA VAL A 407 7.08 17.17 52.83
C VAL A 407 7.90 17.82 51.72
N LEU A 408 9.18 17.91 51.94
CA LEU A 408 10.36 18.14 51.08
C LEU A 408 10.19 18.24 49.54
N ARG A 409 9.14 18.96 49.06
CA ARG A 409 8.98 19.23 47.62
C ARG A 409 9.97 20.25 47.05
N ALA A 410 10.66 21.02 47.94
CA ALA A 410 11.56 22.09 47.49
C ALA A 410 13.03 21.71 47.41
N GLN A 411 13.45 20.56 47.94
CA GLN A 411 14.89 20.20 48.01
C GLN A 411 15.38 19.22 46.97
N ASP A 412 14.49 18.45 46.31
CA ASP A 412 14.88 17.49 45.29
C ASP A 412 14.76 18.00 43.85
N THR A 413 14.65 19.29 43.68
CA THR A 413 14.39 19.94 42.40
C THR A 413 15.58 20.76 41.95
N THR A 414 16.54 20.20 41.25
CA THR A 414 17.45 20.96 40.42
C THR A 414 16.82 21.18 39.05
N SER A 415 16.81 22.43 38.65
CA SER A 415 16.33 22.82 37.34
C SER A 415 17.41 22.55 36.28
N ILE A 416 17.22 21.55 35.46
CA ILE A 416 17.81 21.52 34.13
C ILE A 416 16.71 22.00 33.18
N PHE A 417 16.87 23.18 32.64
CA PHE A 417 15.81 23.86 31.84
C PHE A 417 14.49 24.11 32.60
N GLY A 418 14.54 24.34 33.93
CA GLY A 418 13.33 24.60 34.74
C GLY A 418 12.57 23.36 35.23
N PHE A 419 13.17 22.16 35.16
CA PHE A 419 12.52 20.89 35.56
C PHE A 419 12.89 20.51 36.99
N MET A 420 11.88 20.06 37.75
CA MET A 420 11.98 19.51 39.09
C MET A 420 12.57 18.10 39.07
N ILE A 421 13.36 17.74 40.06
CA ILE A 421 14.23 16.58 40.01
C ILE A 421 13.71 15.39 40.77
N GLU A 422 12.85 14.74 40.21
CA GLU A 422 12.98 13.31 40.07
C GLU A 422 13.23 12.98 38.61
N VAL A 423 13.90 13.90 37.98
CA VAL A 423 14.40 13.90 36.64
C VAL A 423 15.16 12.60 36.24
N PRO A 424 15.91 11.87 37.14
CA PRO A 424 16.64 10.71 36.65
C PRO A 424 15.74 9.58 36.11
N VAL A 425 14.63 9.24 36.77
CA VAL A 425 13.78 8.12 36.35
C VAL A 425 12.93 8.49 35.15
N ALA A 426 12.29 9.65 35.16
CA ALA A 426 11.48 10.14 34.02
C ALA A 426 12.36 10.35 32.77
N LEU A 427 13.54 11.00 32.93
CA LEU A 427 14.52 11.15 31.84
C LEU A 427 15.08 9.82 31.37
N THR A 428 15.38 8.91 32.28
CA THR A 428 15.87 7.57 31.91
C THR A 428 14.83 6.84 31.06
N LEU A 429 13.56 6.85 31.48
CA LEU A 429 12.47 6.22 30.73
C LEU A 429 12.26 6.90 29.37
N PHE A 430 12.33 8.23 29.36
CA PHE A 430 12.21 9.02 28.12
C PHE A 430 13.33 8.69 27.14
N PHE A 431 14.61 8.79 27.55
CA PHE A 431 15.74 8.50 26.71
C PHE A 431 15.79 7.02 26.32
N PHE A 432 15.36 6.12 27.19
CA PHE A 432 15.24 4.71 26.87
C PHE A 432 14.19 4.49 25.75
N THR A 433 13.04 5.15 25.85
CA THR A 433 12.02 5.09 24.79
C THR A 433 12.51 5.68 23.48
N LEU A 434 13.20 6.85 23.52
CA LEU A 434 13.81 7.45 22.32
C LEU A 434 14.85 6.54 21.71
N LEU A 435 15.68 5.87 22.53
CA LEU A 435 16.66 4.91 22.03
C LEU A 435 15.98 3.78 21.26
N LEU A 436 14.89 3.20 21.79
CA LEU A 436 14.16 2.15 21.09
C LEU A 436 13.55 2.61 19.79
N LEU A 437 13.10 3.87 19.72
CA LEU A 437 12.48 4.44 18.51
C LEU A 437 13.51 4.82 17.43
N PHE A 438 14.65 5.40 17.81
CA PHE A 438 15.59 5.99 16.85
C PHE A 438 16.81 5.12 16.57
N LEU A 439 17.20 4.21 17.46
CA LEU A 439 18.34 3.32 17.23
C LEU A 439 18.19 2.48 15.94
N PRO A 440 17.01 1.94 15.58
CA PRO A 440 16.83 1.26 14.30
C PRO A 440 17.18 2.11 13.09
N LYS A 441 16.82 3.41 13.10
CA LYS A 441 17.16 4.34 12.02
C LYS A 441 18.67 4.58 11.96
N LEU A 442 19.30 4.84 13.12
CA LEU A 442 20.75 5.04 13.21
C LEU A 442 21.52 3.81 12.71
N VAL A 443 21.11 2.63 13.14
CA VAL A 443 21.74 1.36 12.75
C VAL A 443 21.62 1.12 11.24
N SER A 444 20.47 1.44 10.64
CA SER A 444 20.29 1.34 9.18
C SER A 444 21.25 2.27 8.42
N VAL A 445 21.42 3.50 8.92
CA VAL A 445 22.41 4.45 8.36
C VAL A 445 23.82 3.89 8.49
N VAL A 446 24.21 3.39 9.67
CA VAL A 446 25.53 2.82 9.93
C VAL A 446 25.82 1.63 9.02
N LEU A 447 24.88 0.70 8.87
CA LEU A 447 25.01 -0.45 7.97
C LEU A 447 25.22 0.00 6.51
N THR A 448 24.47 1.02 6.08
CA THR A 448 24.60 1.56 4.72
C THR A 448 25.94 2.28 4.53
N LEU A 449 26.40 3.05 5.52
CA LEU A 449 27.70 3.73 5.50
C LEU A 449 28.89 2.75 5.45
N GLY A 450 28.73 1.55 5.98
CA GLY A 450 29.70 0.46 5.90
C GLY A 450 29.88 -0.16 4.51
N ASN A 451 28.96 0.16 3.55
CA ASN A 451 29.02 -0.33 2.18
C ASN A 451 29.23 0.85 1.20
N PRO A 452 30.43 1.06 0.66
CA PRO A 452 30.75 2.19 -0.24
C PRO A 452 29.89 2.23 -1.51
N GLU A 453 29.54 1.08 -2.07
CA GLU A 453 28.68 0.97 -3.24
C GLU A 453 27.24 1.44 -2.92
N ALA A 454 26.69 0.98 -1.80
CA ALA A 454 25.39 1.42 -1.33
C ALA A 454 25.36 2.94 -1.07
N VAL A 455 26.40 3.47 -0.42
CA VAL A 455 26.55 4.92 -0.18
C VAL A 455 26.53 5.72 -1.49
N GLY A 456 27.28 5.25 -2.51
CA GLY A 456 27.27 5.88 -3.84
C GLY A 456 25.86 5.94 -4.45
N ARG A 457 25.11 4.88 -4.32
CA ARG A 457 23.71 4.77 -4.80
C ARG A 457 22.73 5.71 -4.07
N PHE A 458 23.02 6.14 -2.84
CA PHE A 458 22.26 7.17 -2.11
C PHE A 458 22.81 8.60 -2.30
N GLY A 459 23.70 8.81 -3.27
CA GLY A 459 24.27 10.13 -3.60
C GLY A 459 25.45 10.57 -2.73
N GLY A 460 26.03 9.67 -1.92
CA GLY A 460 27.21 9.93 -1.08
C GLY A 460 26.91 10.04 0.42
N ARG A 461 27.99 9.99 1.23
CA ARG A 461 27.88 9.92 2.72
C ARG A 461 27.11 11.10 3.32
N LEU A 462 27.47 12.33 2.95
CA LEU A 462 26.85 13.53 3.52
C LEU A 462 25.37 13.62 3.19
N ARG A 463 25.00 13.37 1.92
CA ARG A 463 23.60 13.41 1.47
C ARG A 463 22.75 12.32 2.13
N LEU A 464 23.29 11.11 2.30
CA LEU A 464 22.62 10.03 3.03
C LEU A 464 22.32 10.43 4.47
N VAL A 465 23.31 10.92 5.22
CA VAL A 465 23.13 11.33 6.62
C VAL A 465 22.17 12.49 6.74
N MET A 466 22.33 13.53 5.91
CA MET A 466 21.42 14.68 5.88
C MET A 466 19.98 14.25 5.56
N SER A 467 19.78 13.38 4.58
CA SER A 467 18.45 12.83 4.25
C SER A 467 17.84 12.04 5.40
N ALA A 468 18.65 11.24 6.11
CA ALA A 468 18.18 10.47 7.27
C ALA A 468 17.77 11.37 8.46
N VAL A 469 18.51 12.46 8.70
CA VAL A 469 18.18 13.46 9.73
C VAL A 469 16.88 14.19 9.37
N LEU A 470 16.77 14.68 8.13
CA LEU A 470 15.57 15.39 7.66
C LEU A 470 14.34 14.47 7.64
N GLU A 471 14.50 13.21 7.22
CA GLU A 471 13.45 12.20 7.28
C GLU A 471 13.00 11.95 8.72
N THR A 472 13.94 11.83 9.65
CA THR A 472 13.64 11.63 11.06
C THR A 472 12.89 12.82 11.65
N ALA A 473 13.30 14.06 11.35
CA ALA A 473 12.59 15.27 11.77
C ALA A 473 11.16 15.32 11.19
N ALA A 474 11.00 15.02 9.90
CA ALA A 474 9.69 14.94 9.26
C ALA A 474 8.81 13.84 9.91
N SER A 475 9.38 12.67 10.19
CA SER A 475 8.67 11.56 10.86
C SER A 475 8.17 11.95 12.26
N VAL A 476 8.95 12.69 13.04
CA VAL A 476 8.55 13.19 14.37
C VAL A 476 7.35 14.15 14.25
N LEU A 477 7.37 15.05 13.27
CA LEU A 477 6.24 16.00 13.05
C LEU A 477 5.00 15.31 12.48
N LEU A 478 5.17 14.27 11.64
CA LEU A 478 4.06 13.53 11.05
C LEU A 478 3.42 12.52 12.03
N ALA A 479 4.15 12.05 13.04
CA ALA A 479 3.66 11.05 13.98
C ALA A 479 2.34 11.47 14.68
N PRO A 480 2.21 12.66 15.28
CA PRO A 480 0.95 13.09 15.89
C PRO A 480 -0.17 13.34 14.88
N VAL A 481 0.15 13.74 13.65
CA VAL A 481 -0.85 13.88 12.58
C VAL A 481 -1.43 12.52 12.22
N ASN A 482 -0.58 11.51 12.03
CA ASN A 482 -0.99 10.13 11.77
C ASN A 482 -1.74 9.52 12.97
N MET A 483 -1.32 9.85 14.20
CA MET A 483 -2.04 9.45 15.42
C MET A 483 -3.50 9.94 15.37
N MET A 484 -3.73 11.20 15.01
CA MET A 484 -5.08 11.76 14.92
C MET A 484 -5.90 11.12 13.80
N PHE A 485 -5.30 10.88 12.63
CA PHE A 485 -5.97 10.18 11.53
C PHE A 485 -6.38 8.77 11.94
N ASN A 486 -5.45 7.98 12.44
CA ASN A 486 -5.72 6.59 12.81
C ASN A 486 -6.69 6.50 13.99
N ALA A 487 -6.59 7.39 14.99
CA ALA A 487 -7.55 7.46 16.10
C ALA A 487 -8.97 7.73 15.57
N LYS A 488 -9.12 8.69 14.65
CA LYS A 488 -10.38 8.97 13.96
C LYS A 488 -10.89 7.77 13.16
N PHE A 489 -10.03 7.06 12.45
CA PHE A 489 -10.41 5.91 11.64
C PHE A 489 -10.86 4.72 12.49
N VAL A 490 -10.15 4.45 13.59
CA VAL A 490 -10.53 3.42 14.55
C VAL A 490 -11.87 3.79 15.19
N LEU A 491 -12.04 5.03 15.64
CA LEU A 491 -13.30 5.49 16.23
C LEU A 491 -14.47 5.36 15.24
N PHE A 492 -14.31 5.77 13.99
CA PHE A 492 -15.35 5.63 12.97
C PHE A 492 -15.70 4.15 12.71
N THR A 493 -14.69 3.29 12.69
CA THR A 493 -14.92 1.84 12.56
C THR A 493 -15.69 1.30 13.77
N LEU A 494 -15.34 1.71 15.00
CA LEU A 494 -16.04 1.32 16.23
C LEU A 494 -17.50 1.84 16.26
N LEU A 495 -17.75 3.01 15.68
CA LEU A 495 -19.10 3.60 15.57
C LEU A 495 -19.92 3.06 14.38
N GLY A 496 -19.45 2.02 13.70
CA GLY A 496 -20.21 1.39 12.62
C GLY A 496 -20.11 2.09 11.26
N GLN A 497 -19.17 3.02 11.06
CA GLN A 497 -18.99 3.72 9.78
C GLN A 497 -18.01 2.99 8.87
N GLY A 498 -18.53 2.21 7.93
CA GLY A 498 -17.74 1.52 6.89
C GLY A 498 -17.15 2.47 5.85
N VAL A 499 -16.18 1.97 5.08
CA VAL A 499 -15.47 2.72 4.04
C VAL A 499 -15.78 2.19 2.65
N GLY A 500 -16.21 3.08 1.72
CA GLY A 500 -16.33 2.77 0.31
C GLY A 500 -14.96 2.63 -0.37
N TRP A 501 -14.89 1.87 -1.47
CA TRP A 501 -13.71 1.78 -2.31
C TRP A 501 -13.60 3.01 -3.22
N VAL A 502 -12.52 3.77 -3.10
CA VAL A 502 -12.16 4.86 -4.01
C VAL A 502 -10.81 4.53 -4.63
N THR A 503 -10.69 4.70 -5.95
CA THR A 503 -9.42 4.55 -6.66
C THR A 503 -8.44 5.61 -6.17
N GLN A 504 -7.22 5.21 -5.87
CA GLN A 504 -6.18 6.11 -5.38
C GLN A 504 -5.65 6.98 -6.52
N GLN A 505 -5.58 8.29 -6.31
CA GLN A 505 -4.85 9.18 -7.22
C GLN A 505 -3.34 9.00 -6.98
N ARG A 506 -2.57 8.89 -8.05
CA ARG A 506 -1.12 8.60 -8.01
C ARG A 506 -0.26 9.69 -8.63
N GLY A 507 -0.82 10.53 -9.48
CA GLY A 507 -0.12 11.70 -10.02
C GLY A 507 0.08 12.76 -8.95
N ALA A 508 1.28 13.31 -8.84
CA ALA A 508 1.53 14.52 -8.06
C ALA A 508 1.28 15.73 -8.97
N ASP A 509 0.28 16.52 -8.64
CA ASP A 509 0.07 17.80 -9.32
C ASP A 509 1.16 18.80 -8.89
N ASP A 510 1.57 19.68 -9.78
CA ASP A 510 2.58 20.71 -9.49
C ASP A 510 2.12 21.66 -8.37
N ASP A 511 0.82 21.88 -8.24
CA ASP A 511 0.21 22.72 -7.21
C ASP A 511 0.06 21.98 -5.86
N GLY A 512 0.15 20.66 -5.85
CA GLY A 512 -0.01 19.85 -4.63
C GLY A 512 -1.45 19.85 -4.11
N SER A 513 -1.63 19.52 -2.82
CA SER A 513 -2.94 19.61 -2.15
C SER A 513 -3.37 21.06 -2.02
N ASP A 514 -4.64 21.36 -2.35
CA ASP A 514 -5.21 22.69 -2.21
C ASP A 514 -5.38 23.06 -0.71
N TRP A 515 -5.24 24.36 -0.40
CA TRP A 515 -5.47 24.89 0.94
C TRP A 515 -6.85 24.55 1.48
N ARG A 516 -7.86 24.55 0.64
CA ARG A 516 -9.22 24.17 1.02
C ARG A 516 -9.29 22.72 1.48
N GLU A 517 -8.69 21.80 0.75
CA GLU A 517 -8.62 20.37 1.13
C GLU A 517 -7.83 20.19 2.44
N ALA A 518 -6.72 20.92 2.59
CA ALA A 518 -5.92 20.88 3.81
C ALA A 518 -6.68 21.41 5.03
N ILE A 519 -7.42 22.51 4.91
CA ILE A 519 -8.25 23.08 5.99
C ILE A 519 -9.35 22.09 6.40
N ILE A 520 -10.06 21.50 5.45
CA ILE A 520 -11.13 20.53 5.73
C ILE A 520 -10.55 19.29 6.43
N THR A 521 -9.37 18.85 6.04
CA THR A 521 -8.77 17.60 6.52
C THR A 521 -8.07 17.78 7.86
N HIS A 522 -7.31 18.87 8.04
CA HIS A 522 -6.43 19.09 9.18
C HIS A 522 -6.92 20.17 10.15
N GLY A 523 -7.93 21.00 9.79
CA GLY A 523 -8.38 22.13 10.60
C GLY A 523 -8.76 21.74 12.03
N GLY A 524 -9.47 20.62 12.20
CA GLY A 524 -9.80 20.09 13.52
C GLY A 524 -8.57 19.66 14.34
N GLN A 525 -7.55 19.10 13.70
CA GLN A 525 -6.30 18.70 14.36
C GLN A 525 -5.50 19.94 14.82
N THR A 526 -5.42 20.95 13.95
CA THR A 526 -4.75 22.24 14.28
C THR A 526 -5.44 22.94 15.42
N ALA A 527 -6.77 23.06 15.40
CA ALA A 527 -7.54 23.69 16.47
C ALA A 527 -7.36 22.94 17.79
N PHE A 528 -7.42 21.61 17.77
CA PHE A 528 -7.18 20.78 18.94
C PHE A 528 -5.76 20.98 19.48
N GLY A 529 -4.73 20.98 18.63
CA GLY A 529 -3.34 21.22 19.02
C GLY A 529 -3.12 22.61 19.64
N LEU A 530 -3.77 23.66 19.11
CA LEU A 530 -3.70 25.02 19.66
C LEU A 530 -4.36 25.10 21.04
N ILE A 531 -5.58 24.59 21.20
CA ILE A 531 -6.31 24.57 22.46
C ILE A 531 -5.52 23.81 23.52
N TRP A 532 -5.07 22.59 23.18
CA TRP A 532 -4.30 21.75 24.09
C TRP A 532 -2.97 22.40 24.49
N GLY A 533 -2.26 22.98 23.51
CA GLY A 533 -1.00 23.67 23.75
C GLY A 533 -1.18 24.90 24.67
N LEU A 534 -2.18 25.73 24.40
CA LEU A 534 -2.48 26.92 25.23
C LEU A 534 -2.85 26.51 26.67
N SER A 535 -3.74 25.51 26.81
CA SER A 535 -4.13 25.00 28.15
C SER A 535 -2.92 24.43 28.90
N SER A 536 -2.07 23.64 28.23
CA SER A 536 -0.87 23.08 28.85
C SER A 536 0.14 24.15 29.24
N TYR A 537 0.30 25.20 28.42
CA TYR A 537 1.20 26.33 28.73
C TYR A 537 0.74 27.15 29.94
N ILE A 538 -0.58 27.44 30.03
CA ILE A 538 -1.15 28.19 31.13
C ILE A 538 -1.04 27.42 32.45
N ILE A 539 -1.31 26.12 32.46
CA ILE A 539 -1.38 25.30 33.67
C ILE A 539 0.00 24.82 34.10
N SER A 540 0.80 24.34 33.19
CA SER A 540 2.15 23.81 33.47
C SER A 540 3.11 24.05 32.31
N PRO A 541 3.84 25.20 32.27
CA PRO A 541 4.83 25.47 31.23
C PRO A 541 5.87 24.36 31.05
N PRO A 542 6.40 23.68 32.09
CA PRO A 542 7.29 22.54 31.89
C PRO A 542 6.65 21.40 31.12
N PHE A 543 5.41 21.04 31.42
CA PHE A 543 4.68 19.99 30.71
C PHE A 543 4.40 20.37 29.25
N PHE A 544 4.12 21.63 28.95
CA PHE A 544 4.00 22.14 27.58
C PHE A 544 5.26 21.83 26.76
N TRP A 545 6.45 22.07 27.31
CA TRP A 545 7.71 21.78 26.59
C TRP A 545 7.91 20.29 26.36
N TRP A 546 7.50 19.42 27.28
CA TRP A 546 7.52 17.96 27.06
C TRP A 546 6.56 17.53 25.94
N LEU A 547 5.40 18.17 25.86
CA LEU A 547 4.39 17.90 24.86
C LEU A 547 4.67 18.59 23.51
N SER A 548 5.60 19.56 23.48
CA SER A 548 5.84 20.44 22.33
C SER A 548 6.11 19.71 20.99
N PRO A 549 6.80 18.56 20.90
CA PRO A 549 6.96 17.84 19.62
C PRO A 549 5.62 17.34 19.07
N VAL A 550 4.72 16.89 19.95
CA VAL A 550 3.38 16.44 19.57
C VAL A 550 2.52 17.64 19.13
N LEU A 551 2.55 18.71 19.92
CA LEU A 551 1.81 19.95 19.63
C LEU A 551 2.27 20.59 18.32
N ALA A 552 3.59 20.63 18.05
CA ALA A 552 4.14 21.18 16.83
C ALA A 552 3.60 20.41 15.59
N GLY A 553 3.58 19.09 15.62
CA GLY A 553 3.01 18.30 14.53
C GLY A 553 1.54 18.59 14.30
N LEU A 554 0.73 18.73 15.35
CA LEU A 554 -0.71 19.04 15.24
C LEU A 554 -0.95 20.47 14.74
N VAL A 555 -0.29 21.46 15.32
CA VAL A 555 -0.46 22.89 14.98
C VAL A 555 -0.04 23.16 13.55
N PHE A 556 1.09 22.59 13.13
CA PHE A 556 1.62 22.78 11.77
C PHE A 556 1.13 21.73 10.78
N SER A 557 0.11 20.92 11.10
CA SER A 557 -0.37 19.83 10.23
C SER A 557 -0.81 20.30 8.84
N MET A 558 -1.50 21.46 8.73
CA MET A 558 -1.93 22.04 7.44
C MET A 558 -0.72 22.44 6.56
N PRO A 559 0.19 23.34 6.97
CA PRO A 559 1.33 23.71 6.14
C PRO A 559 2.24 22.51 5.83
N ILE A 560 2.47 21.59 6.77
CA ILE A 560 3.25 20.37 6.53
C ILE A 560 2.62 19.55 5.41
N SER A 561 1.30 19.32 5.44
CA SER A 561 0.60 18.54 4.41
C SER A 561 0.74 19.19 3.03
N ILE A 562 0.59 20.50 2.93
CA ILE A 562 0.72 21.25 1.67
C ILE A 562 2.15 21.20 1.14
N PHE A 563 3.15 21.51 1.98
CA PHE A 563 4.56 21.50 1.54
C PHE A 563 5.00 20.12 1.07
N LEU A 564 4.62 19.09 1.79
CA LEU A 564 5.00 17.73 1.45
C LEU A 564 4.30 17.21 0.19
N SER A 565 3.11 17.68 -0.17
CA SER A 565 2.37 17.22 -1.35
C SER A 565 2.90 17.79 -2.68
N LYS A 566 3.68 18.89 -2.66
CA LYS A 566 4.12 19.57 -3.88
C LYS A 566 5.23 18.83 -4.62
N ALA A 567 5.03 18.58 -5.92
CA ALA A 567 6.04 18.01 -6.81
C ALA A 567 7.24 18.95 -7.01
N SER A 568 7.01 20.27 -7.01
CA SER A 568 8.08 21.27 -7.13
C SER A 568 9.13 21.18 -6.01
N PHE A 569 8.70 20.95 -4.76
CA PHE A 569 9.62 20.71 -3.64
C PHE A 569 10.30 19.34 -3.73
N GLY A 570 9.61 18.32 -4.22
CA GLY A 570 10.22 17.03 -4.48
C GLY A 570 11.34 17.10 -5.54
N ARG A 571 11.11 17.82 -6.64
CA ARG A 571 12.15 18.07 -7.67
C ARG A 571 13.35 18.84 -7.12
N ARG A 572 13.12 19.92 -6.34
CA ARG A 572 14.21 20.66 -5.69
C ARG A 572 15.02 19.78 -4.72
N ALA A 573 14.34 18.93 -3.93
CA ALA A 573 15.03 17.99 -3.06
C ALA A 573 15.92 17.03 -3.85
N ARG A 574 15.45 16.55 -5.00
CA ARG A 574 16.23 15.71 -5.92
C ARG A 574 17.45 16.45 -6.47
N GLU A 575 17.31 17.68 -6.94
CA GLU A 575 18.40 18.52 -7.44
C GLU A 575 19.48 18.77 -6.38
N LEU A 576 19.07 19.00 -5.13
CA LEU A 576 19.97 19.13 -3.98
C LEU A 576 20.59 17.78 -3.56
N GLY A 577 20.10 16.67 -4.10
CA GLY A 577 20.56 15.32 -3.76
C GLY A 577 20.02 14.83 -2.42
N VAL A 578 18.86 15.36 -1.97
CA VAL A 578 18.18 14.94 -0.74
C VAL A 578 17.13 13.88 -1.07
N PHE A 579 16.99 12.87 -0.22
CA PHE A 579 16.10 11.72 -0.39
C PHE A 579 16.31 10.95 -1.69
N LEU A 580 17.56 10.86 -2.16
CA LEU A 580 17.92 10.03 -3.31
C LEU A 580 17.81 8.54 -2.94
N THR A 581 17.30 7.74 -3.87
CA THR A 581 17.28 6.27 -3.75
C THR A 581 18.16 5.62 -4.82
N PRO A 582 18.60 4.37 -4.62
CA PRO A 582 19.33 3.62 -5.63
C PRO A 582 18.62 3.52 -6.97
N GLU A 583 17.29 3.43 -6.95
CA GLU A 583 16.43 3.32 -8.13
C GLU A 583 16.36 4.62 -8.95
N GLU A 584 16.73 5.76 -8.35
CA GLU A 584 16.83 7.06 -9.03
C GLU A 584 18.23 7.36 -9.55
N THR A 585 19.26 6.95 -8.81
CA THR A 585 20.67 7.18 -9.20
C THR A 585 21.14 6.16 -10.23
N HIS A 586 20.65 4.91 -10.12
CA HIS A 586 20.95 3.80 -11.02
C HIS A 586 19.64 3.09 -11.37
N PRO A 587 18.77 3.73 -12.17
CA PRO A 587 17.43 3.20 -12.44
C PRO A 587 17.54 1.88 -13.21
N PRO A 588 16.83 0.82 -12.74
CA PRO A 588 16.64 -0.39 -13.51
C PRO A 588 16.06 -0.08 -14.89
N TYR A 589 16.43 -0.89 -15.89
CA TYR A 589 15.97 -0.70 -17.26
C TYR A 589 14.45 -0.56 -17.37
N GLU A 590 13.73 -1.40 -16.65
CA GLU A 590 12.28 -1.43 -16.64
C GLU A 590 11.66 -0.12 -16.17
N LEU A 591 12.18 0.45 -15.07
CA LEU A 591 11.69 1.72 -14.53
C LEU A 591 11.99 2.90 -15.45
N LYS A 592 13.21 2.94 -16.01
CA LYS A 592 13.61 3.97 -16.97
C LYS A 592 12.73 3.91 -18.23
N ARG A 593 12.49 2.71 -18.76
CA ARG A 593 11.68 2.52 -19.94
C ARG A 593 10.22 2.89 -19.70
N LEU A 594 9.69 2.53 -18.53
CA LEU A 594 8.33 2.92 -18.13
C LEU A 594 8.16 4.43 -18.11
N GLN A 595 9.07 5.18 -17.48
CA GLN A 595 9.01 6.64 -17.45
C GLN A 595 9.06 7.26 -18.84
N GLN A 596 9.92 6.75 -19.73
CA GLN A 596 10.01 7.22 -21.12
C GLN A 596 8.69 6.99 -21.86
N ASN A 597 8.14 5.78 -21.75
CA ASN A 597 6.89 5.43 -22.40
C ASN A 597 5.72 6.28 -21.91
N LEU A 598 5.61 6.48 -20.58
CA LEU A 598 4.55 7.32 -20.01
C LEU A 598 4.68 8.78 -20.44
N ALA A 599 5.90 9.33 -20.46
CA ALA A 599 6.14 10.69 -20.92
C ALA A 599 5.74 10.86 -22.41
N GLU A 600 5.92 9.81 -23.22
CA GLU A 600 5.47 9.81 -24.62
C GLU A 600 3.94 9.72 -24.71
N CYS A 601 3.30 8.81 -23.97
CA CYS A 601 1.85 8.66 -23.94
C CYS A 601 1.15 9.96 -23.50
N TYR A 602 1.62 10.62 -22.45
CA TYR A 602 0.99 11.83 -21.93
C TYR A 602 1.17 13.07 -22.81
N ARG A 603 2.17 13.10 -23.71
CA ARG A 603 2.32 14.15 -24.71
C ARG A 603 1.24 14.10 -25.80
N HIS A 604 0.67 12.93 -26.05
CA HIS A 604 -0.27 12.68 -27.13
C HIS A 604 -1.72 12.54 -26.66
N LEU A 605 -2.06 13.00 -25.46
CA LEU A 605 -3.45 13.05 -24.99
C LEU A 605 -4.30 13.91 -25.92
N PRO A 606 -5.55 13.51 -26.25
CA PRO A 606 -6.42 14.28 -27.11
C PRO A 606 -6.59 15.71 -26.58
N PRO A 607 -6.32 16.72 -27.39
CA PRO A 607 -6.25 18.11 -26.91
C PRO A 607 -7.62 18.74 -26.61
N PHE A 608 -8.75 18.06 -26.86
CA PHE A 608 -10.09 18.65 -26.83
C PHE A 608 -10.85 18.24 -25.56
N GLU A 609 -10.98 19.16 -24.62
CA GLU A 609 -11.68 18.99 -23.32
C GLU A 609 -13.10 18.41 -23.42
N PRO A 610 -14.02 18.90 -24.28
CA PRO A 610 -15.40 18.41 -24.35
C PRO A 610 -15.52 16.94 -24.77
N LEU A 611 -14.56 16.43 -25.55
CA LEU A 611 -14.56 15.05 -26.04
C LEU A 611 -13.80 14.11 -25.10
N ARG A 612 -12.85 14.64 -24.33
CA ARG A 612 -11.97 13.87 -23.46
C ARG A 612 -12.74 13.03 -22.44
N ALA A 613 -13.79 13.61 -21.84
CA ALA A 613 -14.62 12.91 -20.85
C ALA A 613 -15.35 11.69 -21.41
N ASN A 614 -15.64 11.66 -22.72
CA ASN A 614 -16.37 10.59 -23.41
C ASN A 614 -15.58 9.96 -24.57
N TYR A 615 -14.26 10.09 -24.53
CA TYR A 615 -13.37 9.66 -25.62
C TYR A 615 -13.49 8.17 -25.94
N GLY A 616 -13.55 7.30 -24.92
CA GLY A 616 -13.73 5.86 -25.12
C GLY A 616 -15.06 5.52 -25.80
N LEU A 617 -16.16 6.16 -25.38
CA LEU A 617 -17.45 6.00 -26.07
C LEU A 617 -17.37 6.49 -27.53
N MET A 618 -16.71 7.63 -27.78
CA MET A 618 -16.47 8.14 -29.11
C MET A 618 -15.77 7.10 -29.98
N GLN A 619 -14.68 6.52 -29.49
CA GLN A 619 -13.96 5.48 -30.22
C GLN A 619 -14.83 4.24 -30.48
N ALA A 620 -15.54 3.74 -29.46
CA ALA A 620 -16.38 2.55 -29.60
C ALA A 620 -17.52 2.72 -30.62
N VAL A 621 -17.99 3.97 -30.83
CA VAL A 621 -19.06 4.24 -31.79
C VAL A 621 -18.55 4.69 -33.17
N LEU A 622 -17.54 5.57 -33.25
CA LEU A 622 -17.06 6.12 -34.51
C LEU A 622 -16.00 5.28 -35.19
N ASP A 623 -15.09 4.68 -34.46
CA ASP A 623 -14.01 3.89 -35.05
C ASP A 623 -14.50 2.50 -35.45
N PRO A 624 -14.45 2.10 -36.73
CA PRO A 624 -14.95 0.82 -37.21
C PRO A 624 -14.17 -0.37 -36.60
N TYR A 625 -12.85 -0.19 -36.36
CA TYR A 625 -12.01 -1.23 -35.77
C TYR A 625 -12.32 -1.40 -34.27
N VAL A 626 -12.41 -0.31 -33.51
CA VAL A 626 -12.75 -0.35 -32.10
C VAL A 626 -14.16 -0.87 -31.89
N ASN A 627 -15.13 -0.45 -32.71
CA ASN A 627 -16.49 -0.96 -32.67
C ASN A 627 -16.55 -2.47 -32.89
N ALA A 628 -15.94 -2.96 -33.97
CA ALA A 628 -15.91 -4.40 -34.30
C ALA A 628 -15.22 -5.22 -33.20
N MET A 629 -14.10 -4.73 -32.68
CA MET A 629 -13.37 -5.36 -31.60
C MET A 629 -14.22 -5.44 -30.32
N HIS A 630 -14.82 -4.30 -29.91
CA HIS A 630 -15.65 -4.23 -28.73
C HIS A 630 -16.85 -5.20 -28.83
N VAL A 631 -17.57 -5.17 -29.95
CA VAL A 631 -18.68 -6.08 -30.23
C VAL A 631 -18.26 -7.56 -30.19
N ALA A 632 -17.08 -7.89 -30.72
CA ALA A 632 -16.55 -9.26 -30.68
C ALA A 632 -16.22 -9.75 -29.27
N LEU A 633 -15.84 -8.86 -28.36
CA LEU A 633 -15.57 -9.17 -26.94
C LEU A 633 -16.86 -9.32 -26.12
N LEU A 634 -17.99 -8.82 -26.59
CA LEU A 634 -19.27 -8.94 -25.90
C LEU A 634 -19.85 -10.34 -26.03
N ARG A 635 -20.43 -10.83 -24.93
CA ARG A 635 -21.23 -12.06 -24.99
C ARG A 635 -22.54 -11.74 -25.69
N GLN A 636 -22.78 -12.40 -26.80
CA GLN A 636 -24.08 -12.34 -27.47
C GLN A 636 -25.16 -12.90 -26.53
N ARG A 637 -26.14 -12.08 -26.20
CA ARG A 637 -27.36 -12.46 -25.49
C ARG A 637 -28.53 -11.99 -26.32
N ARG A 638 -29.58 -12.77 -26.36
CA ARG A 638 -30.86 -12.31 -26.90
C ARG A 638 -31.57 -11.55 -25.77
N PRO A 639 -31.71 -10.21 -25.87
CA PRO A 639 -32.49 -9.43 -24.90
C PRO A 639 -33.97 -9.81 -24.99
N SER A 640 -34.74 -9.60 -23.92
CA SER A 640 -36.20 -9.66 -23.97
C SER A 640 -36.74 -8.54 -24.89
N ASP A 641 -37.99 -8.68 -25.31
CA ASP A 641 -38.58 -7.67 -26.19
C ASP A 641 -38.68 -6.29 -25.52
N GLU A 642 -39.02 -6.25 -24.24
CA GLU A 642 -38.98 -5.03 -23.43
C GLU A 642 -37.57 -4.40 -23.36
N ALA A 643 -36.54 -5.22 -23.19
CA ALA A 643 -35.16 -4.73 -23.17
C ALA A 643 -34.74 -4.20 -24.57
N ARG A 644 -35.16 -4.83 -25.66
CA ARG A 644 -34.91 -4.32 -27.03
C ARG A 644 -35.54 -2.95 -27.25
N GLU A 645 -36.78 -2.78 -26.82
CA GLU A 645 -37.48 -1.50 -26.92
C GLU A 645 -36.74 -0.42 -26.09
N TRP A 646 -36.38 -0.73 -24.88
CA TRP A 646 -35.61 0.17 -24.01
C TRP A 646 -34.25 0.55 -24.63
N PHE A 647 -33.50 -0.40 -25.15
CA PHE A 647 -32.26 -0.11 -25.87
C PHE A 647 -32.52 0.75 -27.14
N GLY A 648 -33.62 0.49 -27.85
CA GLY A 648 -34.03 1.28 -28.98
C GLY A 648 -34.31 2.75 -28.64
N LEU A 649 -34.88 3.03 -27.48
CA LEU A 649 -35.08 4.38 -26.98
C LEU A 649 -33.75 5.03 -26.57
N LEU A 650 -32.90 4.32 -25.84
CA LEU A 650 -31.61 4.82 -25.38
C LEU A 650 -30.67 5.19 -26.54
N ARG A 651 -30.53 4.34 -27.57
CA ARG A 651 -29.64 4.60 -28.71
C ARG A 651 -30.12 5.80 -29.55
N ARG A 652 -31.44 5.95 -29.75
CA ARG A 652 -32.00 7.15 -30.43
C ARG A 652 -31.78 8.43 -29.61
N ARG A 653 -31.97 8.35 -28.29
CA ARG A 653 -31.70 9.48 -27.39
C ARG A 653 -30.21 9.85 -27.38
N LEU A 654 -29.29 8.86 -27.36
CA LEU A 654 -27.85 9.13 -27.43
C LEU A 654 -27.45 9.83 -28.75
N LEU A 655 -28.08 9.46 -29.89
CA LEU A 655 -27.83 10.08 -31.15
C LEU A 655 -28.31 11.54 -31.16
N ALA A 656 -29.53 11.80 -30.64
CA ALA A 656 -30.18 13.10 -30.68
C ALA A 656 -29.66 14.11 -29.63
N GLU A 657 -29.23 13.62 -28.44
CA GLU A 657 -28.85 14.49 -27.31
C GLU A 657 -27.37 14.49 -27.03
N GLY A 658 -26.62 13.48 -27.50
CA GLY A 658 -25.21 13.24 -27.16
C GLY A 658 -25.00 12.67 -25.77
N PRO A 659 -23.75 12.31 -25.41
CA PRO A 659 -23.46 11.58 -24.17
C PRO A 659 -23.53 12.42 -22.89
N GLY A 660 -23.52 13.74 -22.98
CA GLY A 660 -23.52 14.66 -21.84
C GLY A 660 -24.74 14.56 -20.92
N LYS A 661 -25.86 14.06 -21.45
CA LYS A 661 -27.12 13.86 -20.70
C LYS A 661 -27.32 12.42 -20.21
N PHE A 662 -26.35 11.55 -20.45
CA PHE A 662 -26.40 10.12 -20.05
C PHE A 662 -25.76 9.89 -18.70
N THR A 663 -26.40 9.05 -17.90
CA THR A 663 -25.77 8.50 -16.70
C THR A 663 -24.75 7.44 -17.08
N SER A 664 -23.74 7.23 -16.24
CA SER A 664 -22.78 6.15 -16.45
C SER A 664 -23.44 4.76 -16.55
N LYS A 665 -24.60 4.57 -15.91
CA LYS A 665 -25.36 3.30 -15.97
C LYS A 665 -26.00 3.10 -17.35
N GLU A 666 -26.61 4.13 -17.92
CA GLU A 666 -27.22 4.08 -19.25
C GLU A 666 -26.15 3.88 -20.34
N THR A 667 -25.03 4.60 -20.25
CA THR A 667 -23.89 4.43 -21.16
C THR A 667 -23.31 3.02 -21.07
N MET A 668 -23.14 2.50 -19.84
CA MET A 668 -22.65 1.13 -19.62
C MET A 668 -23.63 0.08 -20.18
N ALA A 669 -24.94 0.31 -20.07
CA ALA A 669 -25.94 -0.60 -20.61
C ALA A 669 -25.84 -0.65 -22.15
N LEU A 670 -25.73 0.48 -22.83
CA LEU A 670 -25.53 0.54 -24.29
C LEU A 670 -24.24 -0.17 -24.73
N LEU A 671 -23.13 0.06 -24.03
CA LEU A 671 -21.87 -0.62 -24.31
C LEU A 671 -21.94 -2.14 -24.09
N LEU A 672 -22.83 -2.64 -23.25
CA LEU A 672 -23.05 -4.08 -23.02
C LEU A 672 -23.96 -4.72 -24.07
N ASP A 673 -24.62 -3.95 -24.92
CA ASP A 673 -25.51 -4.41 -25.97
C ASP A 673 -24.90 -4.30 -27.36
N ALA A 674 -24.48 -5.45 -27.91
CA ALA A 674 -23.80 -5.53 -29.19
C ALA A 674 -24.65 -4.95 -30.36
N GLU A 675 -25.98 -5.17 -30.34
CA GLU A 675 -26.91 -4.66 -31.36
C GLU A 675 -26.93 -3.13 -31.34
N SER A 676 -26.97 -2.52 -30.15
CA SER A 676 -26.93 -1.06 -30.02
C SER A 676 -25.61 -0.49 -30.49
N MET A 677 -24.49 -1.12 -30.25
CA MET A 677 -23.17 -0.63 -30.69
C MET A 677 -23.03 -0.71 -32.21
N ILE A 678 -23.47 -1.78 -32.84
CA ILE A 678 -23.50 -1.89 -34.31
C ILE A 678 -24.44 -0.86 -34.92
N TRP A 679 -25.65 -0.69 -34.35
CA TRP A 679 -26.62 0.26 -34.82
C TRP A 679 -26.13 1.71 -34.72
N LEU A 680 -25.55 2.10 -33.55
CA LEU A 680 -25.02 3.44 -33.34
C LEU A 680 -23.88 3.75 -34.32
N HIS A 681 -22.97 2.82 -34.56
CA HIS A 681 -21.88 2.99 -35.51
C HIS A 681 -22.45 3.27 -36.94
N ARG A 682 -23.33 2.41 -37.38
CA ARG A 682 -23.92 2.55 -38.73
C ARG A 682 -24.74 3.82 -38.87
N GLU A 683 -25.60 4.12 -37.89
CA GLU A 683 -26.50 5.26 -37.95
C GLU A 683 -25.75 6.60 -37.92
N LEU A 684 -24.74 6.73 -37.10
CA LEU A 684 -23.94 7.97 -37.04
C LEU A 684 -23.23 8.31 -38.36
N TRP A 685 -22.76 7.29 -39.08
CA TRP A 685 -22.09 7.50 -40.37
C TRP A 685 -23.06 7.68 -41.53
N SER A 686 -24.31 7.25 -41.38
CA SER A 686 -25.35 7.39 -42.43
C SER A 686 -26.31 8.57 -42.23
N SER A 687 -26.39 9.10 -41.01
CA SER A 687 -27.32 10.20 -40.70
C SER A 687 -26.82 11.56 -41.21
N PRO A 688 -27.73 12.43 -41.72
CA PRO A 688 -27.35 13.80 -42.07
C PRO A 688 -26.92 14.58 -40.81
N PRO A 689 -26.00 15.55 -40.95
CA PRO A 689 -25.45 16.29 -39.79
C PRO A 689 -26.51 16.97 -38.92
N ASP A 690 -27.62 17.37 -39.47
CA ASP A 690 -28.70 18.06 -38.74
C ASP A 690 -29.56 17.12 -37.91
N ALA A 691 -29.49 15.81 -38.15
CA ALA A 691 -30.23 14.77 -37.40
C ALA A 691 -29.50 14.27 -36.17
N ILE A 692 -28.26 14.68 -35.95
CA ILE A 692 -27.42 14.23 -34.83
C ILE A 692 -27.05 15.41 -33.91
N ALA A 693 -26.79 15.09 -32.61
CA ALA A 693 -26.38 16.11 -31.65
C ALA A 693 -25.08 16.82 -32.06
N GLU A 694 -24.96 18.09 -31.67
CA GLU A 694 -23.76 18.90 -31.93
C GLU A 694 -22.49 18.22 -31.44
N TRP A 695 -22.56 17.54 -30.28
CA TRP A 695 -21.45 16.77 -29.74
C TRP A 695 -20.93 15.71 -30.72
N TRP A 696 -21.83 14.98 -31.41
CA TRP A 696 -21.43 13.99 -32.41
C TRP A 696 -20.83 14.64 -33.67
N ARG A 697 -21.32 15.78 -34.07
CA ARG A 697 -20.75 16.55 -35.20
C ARG A 697 -19.30 16.97 -34.89
N LEU A 698 -19.06 17.45 -33.66
CA LEU A 698 -17.70 17.76 -33.19
C LEU A 698 -16.82 16.50 -33.11
N ALA A 699 -17.35 15.41 -32.59
CA ALA A 699 -16.67 14.15 -32.50
C ALA A 699 -16.23 13.57 -33.84
N ILE A 700 -17.12 13.61 -34.85
CA ILE A 700 -16.83 13.16 -36.22
C ILE A 700 -15.74 14.04 -36.86
N ARG A 701 -15.83 15.37 -36.73
CA ARG A 701 -14.81 16.29 -37.26
C ARG A 701 -13.44 15.97 -36.65
N GLN A 702 -13.38 15.80 -35.37
CA GLN A 702 -12.12 15.51 -34.67
C GLN A 702 -11.59 14.12 -35.00
N TYR A 703 -12.44 13.11 -35.10
CA TYR A 703 -12.07 11.77 -35.53
C TYR A 703 -11.40 11.79 -36.90
N ASN A 704 -11.98 12.52 -37.88
CA ASN A 704 -11.40 12.65 -39.20
C ASN A 704 -10.03 13.36 -39.20
N VAL A 705 -9.83 14.35 -38.34
CA VAL A 705 -8.51 14.99 -38.15
C VAL A 705 -7.49 14.01 -37.51
N LEU A 706 -7.91 13.26 -36.51
CA LEU A 706 -7.03 12.29 -35.83
C LEU A 706 -6.65 11.12 -36.75
N THR A 707 -7.56 10.64 -37.60
CA THR A 707 -7.30 9.54 -38.55
C THR A 707 -6.51 9.97 -39.77
N SER A 708 -6.50 11.23 -40.11
CA SER A 708 -5.67 11.81 -41.20
C SER A 708 -4.22 12.11 -40.71
N ALA A 709 -4.00 12.17 -39.44
CA ALA A 709 -2.63 12.22 -38.89
C ALA A 709 -1.96 10.84 -39.04
N PRO A 710 -0.65 10.77 -39.37
CA PRO A 710 0.02 9.50 -39.50
C PRO A 710 -0.13 8.72 -38.18
N THR A 711 -0.61 7.48 -38.27
CA THR A 711 -0.97 6.56 -37.18
C THR A 711 0.14 6.37 -36.14
N THR A 712 1.35 6.74 -36.48
CA THR A 712 2.54 6.76 -35.63
C THR A 712 2.52 7.84 -34.54
N ALA A 713 1.66 8.88 -34.68
CA ALA A 713 1.61 10.01 -33.73
C ALA A 713 0.55 9.84 -32.61
N LEU A 714 -0.41 8.92 -32.77
CA LEU A 714 -1.51 8.73 -31.82
C LEU A 714 -1.25 7.65 -30.74
N TYR A 715 -0.26 6.77 -30.98
CA TYR A 715 -0.01 5.59 -30.16
C TYR A 715 1.50 5.26 -30.01
N ARG A 716 2.38 6.22 -30.27
CA ARG A 716 3.82 6.06 -30.05
C ARG A 716 4.25 6.47 -28.65
#